data_c3a301c3dce39cf37d24349be59953b5
#
_entry.id   c3a301c3dce39cf37d24349be59953b5
#
_cell.length_a   1.000
_cell.length_b   1.000
_cell.length_c   1.000
_cell.angle_alpha   90.00
_cell.angle_beta   90.00
_cell.angle_gamma   90.00
#
_symmetry.space_group_name_H-M   'P 1'
#
loop_
_entity.id
_entity.type
_entity.pdbx_description
1 polymer ?
#
loop_
_entity_poly.entity_id
_entity_poly.type
_entity_poly.pdbx_seq_one_letter_code
_entity_poly.pdbx_strand_id
1 'polypeptide(L)'
;MKAGIHKYETVYSNQFAIYEKSEGASEGIAQVLLADHPKNQDLHSWKWDYPVGAGTYYSLYPKSWYDYRWDKLPAHVTLEQFSPILPDNYRESSYPVAVYRWHAENPTDKPVTVSVLLSWANMVGWLRYPSRDFNGKMNSGNYNSIVSTPMGSAGTMKAVLFDRIRPGEVHDDWDGQFAIAALESPGVEVTYQNTYIPDEMGGDQVWTPFSKDGRLANSDFKWTSSGEDLAGAIAVRFTLQPGEKRVVPVVISWDLPVVEFGTGRQWYRHYTDFFGTSGKNALKVAAEGLTHAAEWSDAIDAWQAPYINDASKPEWYRAALFTELYILADGGSFWGRPIGADPKSAPMFSFMECYDYPFYSTLDVRFYGSMPLVKFWPDLDKQEMRMFAETVLRSEPEKLIWTWKTEQDHKVTFRTRKSKGAVPHDLGAPEEDPFFKVNQFSWQNTDDWKDLNTKFVLMVYRDYVFTGRTDTQFLRETWPSVELALDYLRKYDRNGDGIPENDGFPDQTYDVWVVRGESAYCGGLWLAALRAAEEIAKALNDPTAQAKYHDLFVRSQASYIKKLWNGEYFRYDTGSEYRDNIQADQLAGQWYAHMTGLGDLVLPDMQRKALKKIFDFNVMKFAKGEMGAVNGMAPDGSILKGNEQVREVWTGTTFSVAALMLADGLKDEGYRTAWGVYHVIYETQGYWFRSPEAYEMDGHFRASMYMRPAAIWAMEMTAPPSNAAASAGASATK
;
A
#
# COMPACT_ATOMS: atom_id res chain seq x y z
N MET A 1 9.41 -0.63 10.24
CA MET A 1 8.95 0.48 11.10
C MET A 1 7.71 0.02 11.81
N LYS A 2 7.53 0.43 13.06
CA LYS A 2 6.28 0.22 13.76
C LYS A 2 5.23 1.05 13.03
N ALA A 3 4.12 0.46 12.66
CA ALA A 3 3.02 1.19 12.06
C ALA A 3 2.58 2.29 13.01
N GLY A 4 2.63 3.52 12.61
CA GLY A 4 2.33 4.69 13.44
C GLY A 4 2.14 5.93 12.57
N ILE A 5 1.64 6.98 13.18
CA ILE A 5 1.41 8.26 12.51
C ILE A 5 2.70 8.73 11.83
N HIS A 6 2.67 8.88 10.51
CA HIS A 6 3.79 9.44 9.76
C HIS A 6 3.87 10.95 10.02
N LYS A 7 5.01 11.35 10.54
CA LYS A 7 5.40 12.75 10.51
C LYS A 7 6.63 12.86 9.62
N TYR A 8 6.50 13.56 8.53
CA TYR A 8 7.63 13.87 7.67
C TYR A 8 8.49 14.92 8.35
N GLU A 9 9.71 14.55 8.66
CA GLU A 9 10.69 15.44 9.24
C GLU A 9 11.96 15.37 8.40
N THR A 10 12.43 16.51 7.91
CA THR A 10 13.69 16.57 7.17
C THR A 10 14.85 16.38 8.13
N VAL A 11 15.62 15.32 7.92
CA VAL A 11 16.93 15.14 8.57
C VAL A 11 17.98 15.69 7.61
N TYR A 12 18.46 16.91 7.87
CA TYR A 12 19.32 17.61 6.93
C TYR A 12 20.68 16.93 6.68
N SER A 13 21.15 16.08 7.55
CA SER A 13 22.31 15.22 7.28
C SER A 13 22.04 14.04 6.35
N ASN A 14 20.76 13.75 6.01
CA ASN A 14 20.35 12.66 5.12
C ASN A 14 20.09 13.22 3.72
N GLN A 15 21.16 13.55 2.99
CA GLN A 15 21.04 14.24 1.70
C GLN A 15 21.96 13.65 0.64
N PHE A 16 21.52 13.81 -0.60
CA PHE A 16 22.39 13.72 -1.77
C PHE A 16 22.93 15.10 -2.13
N ALA A 17 24.19 15.14 -2.56
CA ALA A 17 24.78 16.29 -3.21
C ALA A 17 25.57 15.85 -4.46
N ILE A 18 25.73 16.76 -5.41
CA ILE A 18 26.46 16.52 -6.64
C ILE A 18 27.66 17.47 -6.74
N TYR A 19 28.76 16.98 -7.33
CA TYR A 19 29.88 17.80 -7.77
C TYR A 19 30.14 17.51 -9.24
N GLU A 20 30.28 18.55 -10.04
CA GLU A 20 30.65 18.45 -11.45
C GLU A 20 31.74 19.43 -11.83
N LYS A 21 32.68 18.96 -12.72
CA LYS A 21 33.73 19.80 -13.24
C LYS A 21 34.10 19.39 -14.66
N SER A 22 34.01 20.31 -15.62
CA SER A 22 34.57 20.11 -16.97
C SER A 22 36.11 20.21 -16.95
N GLU A 23 36.76 19.43 -17.78
CA GLU A 23 38.20 19.51 -17.94
C GLU A 23 38.62 20.92 -18.36
N GLY A 24 39.66 21.47 -17.68
CA GLY A 24 40.17 22.82 -17.90
C GLY A 24 39.38 23.93 -17.18
N ALA A 25 38.26 23.64 -16.54
CA ALA A 25 37.59 24.61 -15.66
C ALA A 25 38.44 24.88 -14.41
N SER A 26 38.48 26.14 -13.95
CA SER A 26 39.21 26.52 -12.74
C SER A 26 38.60 25.87 -11.48
N GLU A 27 37.30 25.83 -11.41
CA GLU A 27 36.53 25.30 -10.26
C GLU A 27 35.42 24.36 -10.72
N GLY A 28 35.05 23.43 -9.86
CA GLY A 28 33.85 22.62 -10.01
C GLY A 28 32.64 23.26 -9.32
N ILE A 29 31.48 22.70 -9.57
CA ILE A 29 30.22 23.09 -8.96
C ILE A 29 29.79 21.98 -8.00
N ALA A 30 29.62 22.33 -6.72
CA ALA A 30 29.06 21.43 -5.70
C ALA A 30 27.72 21.97 -5.24
N GLN A 31 26.71 21.12 -5.15
CA GLN A 31 25.34 21.51 -4.79
C GLN A 31 24.62 20.37 -4.06
N VAL A 32 23.96 20.68 -2.93
CA VAL A 32 23.00 19.78 -2.29
C VAL A 32 21.74 19.72 -3.16
N LEU A 33 21.24 18.51 -3.39
CA LEU A 33 20.10 18.28 -4.27
C LEU A 33 18.74 18.42 -3.53
N LEU A 34 18.61 19.48 -2.75
CA LEU A 34 17.41 19.84 -2.01
C LEU A 34 17.12 21.33 -2.22
N ALA A 35 15.85 21.65 -2.52
CA ALA A 35 15.40 23.04 -2.71
C ALA A 35 15.17 23.81 -1.40
N ASP A 36 15.20 23.12 -0.27
CA ASP A 36 15.09 23.70 1.09
C ASP A 36 16.47 23.73 1.78
N HIS A 37 16.57 24.37 2.93
CA HIS A 37 17.78 24.48 3.72
C HIS A 37 17.49 24.39 5.22
N PRO A 38 18.49 24.05 6.06
CA PRO A 38 18.34 24.04 7.52
C PRO A 38 17.92 25.40 8.05
N LYS A 39 16.92 25.42 8.94
CA LYS A 39 16.45 26.64 9.62
C LYS A 39 17.35 27.06 10.79
N ASN A 40 18.14 26.13 11.31
CA ASN A 40 19.18 26.38 12.31
C ASN A 40 20.52 26.58 11.62
N GLN A 41 21.61 26.84 12.37
CA GLN A 41 22.94 27.05 11.82
C GLN A 41 23.69 25.76 11.44
N ASP A 42 23.10 24.59 11.67
CA ASP A 42 23.73 23.32 11.37
C ASP A 42 23.89 23.13 9.85
N LEU A 43 25.06 22.66 9.41
CA LEU A 43 25.36 22.41 8.00
C LEU A 43 25.24 23.63 7.06
N HIS A 44 25.36 24.86 7.58
CA HIS A 44 25.28 26.09 6.79
C HIS A 44 26.42 26.22 5.74
N SER A 45 27.57 25.59 5.95
CA SER A 45 28.65 25.57 4.97
C SER A 45 28.29 24.82 3.68
N TRP A 46 27.28 23.94 3.73
CA TRP A 46 26.81 23.22 2.56
C TRP A 46 26.04 24.17 1.62
N LYS A 47 26.18 23.95 0.32
CA LYS A 47 25.45 24.71 -0.69
C LYS A 47 24.05 24.17 -0.87
N TRP A 48 23.10 24.71 -0.15
CA TRP A 48 21.67 24.42 -0.20
C TRP A 48 20.96 25.16 -1.33
N ASP A 49 19.65 25.10 -1.35
CA ASP A 49 18.76 25.79 -2.28
C ASP A 49 19.01 25.37 -3.74
N TYR A 50 18.88 24.05 -4.02
CA TYR A 50 18.83 23.61 -5.41
C TYR A 50 17.74 24.39 -6.15
N PRO A 51 18.01 24.96 -7.35
CA PRO A 51 17.05 25.85 -7.98
C PRO A 51 15.69 25.22 -8.24
N VAL A 52 14.63 25.86 -7.76
CA VAL A 52 13.25 25.44 -8.02
C VAL A 52 12.99 25.47 -9.53
N GLY A 53 12.41 24.43 -10.07
CA GLY A 53 12.16 24.27 -11.51
C GLY A 53 13.36 23.80 -12.34
N ALA A 54 14.53 23.58 -11.72
CA ALA A 54 15.70 23.03 -12.41
C ALA A 54 15.71 21.50 -12.44
N GLY A 55 14.57 20.85 -12.42
CA GLY A 55 14.43 19.42 -12.54
C GLY A 55 12.97 18.98 -12.56
N THR A 56 12.75 17.71 -12.90
CA THR A 56 11.41 17.10 -12.95
C THR A 56 11.44 15.79 -12.22
N TYR A 57 10.47 15.61 -11.32
CA TYR A 57 10.21 14.34 -10.64
C TYR A 57 9.19 13.53 -11.43
N TYR A 58 9.51 12.27 -11.67
CA TYR A 58 8.62 11.29 -12.27
C TYR A 58 8.43 10.14 -11.30
N SER A 59 7.24 9.58 -11.25
CA SER A 59 6.94 8.42 -10.42
C SER A 59 6.09 7.40 -11.16
N LEU A 60 6.47 6.15 -11.01
CA LEU A 60 5.72 4.98 -11.41
C LEU A 60 6.06 3.85 -10.41
N TYR A 61 5.32 3.78 -9.33
CA TYR A 61 5.65 2.87 -8.22
C TYR A 61 5.93 1.44 -8.71
N PRO A 62 6.98 0.75 -8.22
CA PRO A 62 7.87 1.09 -7.10
C PRO A 62 9.08 1.95 -7.48
N LYS A 63 9.16 2.45 -8.71
CA LYS A 63 10.23 3.35 -9.15
C LYS A 63 9.81 4.82 -9.08
N SER A 64 10.82 5.66 -8.92
CA SER A 64 10.71 7.08 -9.23
C SER A 64 12.03 7.59 -9.81
N TRP A 65 11.94 8.69 -10.53
CA TRP A 65 13.09 9.34 -11.16
C TRP A 65 13.09 10.82 -10.84
N TYR A 66 14.27 11.37 -10.64
CA TYR A 66 14.46 12.81 -10.62
C TYR A 66 15.48 13.20 -11.71
N ASP A 67 15.02 13.93 -12.70
CA ASP A 67 15.84 14.43 -13.81
C ASP A 67 16.33 15.82 -13.47
N TYR A 68 17.62 15.97 -13.13
CA TYR A 68 18.24 17.22 -12.73
C TYR A 68 18.63 18.02 -13.97
N ARG A 69 18.10 19.24 -14.13
CA ARG A 69 18.23 20.08 -15.31
C ARG A 69 18.69 21.50 -14.95
N TRP A 70 19.80 21.59 -14.25
CA TRP A 70 20.37 22.90 -13.96
C TRP A 70 21.49 23.24 -14.97
N ASP A 71 21.34 24.33 -15.73
CA ASP A 71 22.25 24.76 -16.80
C ASP A 71 23.70 24.96 -16.36
N LYS A 72 23.95 25.13 -15.05
CA LYS A 72 25.32 25.21 -14.53
C LYS A 72 26.04 23.87 -14.44
N LEU A 73 25.29 22.76 -14.37
CA LEU A 73 25.87 21.42 -14.32
C LEU A 73 26.18 20.95 -15.75
N PRO A 74 27.45 20.65 -16.07
CA PRO A 74 27.85 20.28 -17.43
C PRO A 74 27.38 18.87 -17.85
N ALA A 75 27.18 17.94 -16.91
CA ALA A 75 26.61 16.63 -17.18
C ALA A 75 25.09 16.63 -17.00
N HIS A 76 24.40 15.75 -17.72
CA HIS A 76 23.01 15.42 -17.41
C HIS A 76 22.96 14.28 -16.42
N VAL A 77 22.25 14.48 -15.32
CA VAL A 77 22.15 13.47 -14.26
C VAL A 77 20.69 13.19 -13.93
N THR A 78 20.34 11.90 -13.93
CA THR A 78 19.04 11.42 -13.50
C THR A 78 19.23 10.41 -12.38
N LEU A 79 18.51 10.59 -11.28
CA LEU A 79 18.39 9.61 -10.22
C LEU A 79 17.20 8.69 -10.50
N GLU A 80 17.43 7.39 -10.58
CA GLU A 80 16.42 6.35 -10.51
C GLU A 80 16.47 5.71 -9.12
N GLN A 81 15.33 5.61 -8.45
CA GLN A 81 15.28 5.06 -7.09
C GLN A 81 14.12 4.07 -6.94
N PHE A 82 14.37 2.98 -6.20
CA PHE A 82 13.37 1.94 -5.94
C PHE A 82 13.78 1.02 -4.78
N SER A 83 12.83 0.21 -4.31
CA SER A 83 13.06 -1.04 -3.57
C SER A 83 12.60 -2.22 -4.42
N PRO A 84 13.14 -3.44 -4.23
CA PRO A 84 12.85 -4.59 -5.10
C PRO A 84 11.45 -5.17 -4.83
N ILE A 85 10.40 -4.42 -5.15
CA ILE A 85 9.02 -4.89 -5.12
C ILE A 85 8.72 -5.59 -6.43
N LEU A 86 8.69 -6.91 -6.40
CA LEU A 86 8.60 -7.78 -7.57
C LEU A 86 7.42 -8.75 -7.43
N PRO A 87 6.55 -8.89 -8.45
CA PRO A 87 5.42 -9.81 -8.38
C PRO A 87 5.91 -11.26 -8.22
N ASP A 88 5.19 -12.02 -7.41
CA ASP A 88 5.46 -13.44 -7.10
C ASP A 88 6.86 -13.74 -6.53
N ASN A 89 7.56 -12.70 -6.10
CA ASN A 89 8.88 -12.80 -5.47
C ASN A 89 8.79 -12.42 -3.98
N TYR A 90 8.58 -13.43 -3.13
CA TYR A 90 8.39 -13.25 -1.69
C TYR A 90 9.72 -13.07 -0.93
N ARG A 91 10.82 -13.35 -1.56
CA ARG A 91 12.16 -13.21 -0.98
C ARG A 91 12.67 -11.77 -1.12
N GLU A 92 12.93 -11.34 -2.33
CA GLU A 92 13.56 -10.04 -2.58
C GLU A 92 12.62 -8.88 -2.27
N SER A 93 11.30 -9.05 -2.47
CA SER A 93 10.30 -8.05 -2.07
C SER A 93 10.23 -7.82 -0.54
N SER A 94 10.87 -8.67 0.26
CA SER A 94 11.00 -8.46 1.71
C SER A 94 12.28 -7.72 2.12
N TYR A 95 13.24 -7.52 1.20
CA TYR A 95 14.55 -6.99 1.55
C TYR A 95 14.52 -5.53 1.98
N PRO A 96 15.10 -5.19 3.14
CA PRO A 96 15.14 -3.82 3.66
C PRO A 96 16.27 -3.02 3.00
N VAL A 97 16.09 -2.69 1.71
CA VAL A 97 17.06 -1.95 0.90
C VAL A 97 16.39 -0.94 -0.01
N ALA A 98 16.98 0.24 -0.12
CA ALA A 98 16.66 1.23 -1.13
C ALA A 98 17.86 1.36 -2.10
N VAL A 99 17.57 1.28 -3.38
CA VAL A 99 18.55 1.36 -4.47
C VAL A 99 18.42 2.70 -5.16
N TYR A 100 19.54 3.38 -5.33
CA TYR A 100 19.67 4.67 -6.00
C TYR A 100 20.64 4.52 -7.16
N ARG A 101 20.12 4.46 -8.38
CA ARG A 101 20.92 4.35 -9.60
C ARG A 101 21.09 5.74 -10.22
N TRP A 102 22.30 6.23 -10.22
CA TRP A 102 22.66 7.52 -10.79
C TRP A 102 23.08 7.34 -12.25
N HIS A 103 22.23 7.81 -13.16
CA HIS A 103 22.49 7.84 -14.59
C HIS A 103 23.12 9.19 -14.92
N ALA A 104 24.35 9.19 -15.43
CA ALA A 104 25.04 10.41 -15.83
C ALA A 104 25.44 10.32 -17.32
N GLU A 105 25.26 11.41 -18.06
CA GLU A 105 25.63 11.57 -19.46
C GLU A 105 26.40 12.86 -19.64
N ASN A 106 27.52 12.80 -20.39
CA ASN A 106 28.27 13.98 -20.76
C ASN A 106 27.89 14.46 -22.18
N PRO A 107 27.05 15.48 -22.34
CA PRO A 107 26.64 16.02 -23.63
C PRO A 107 27.68 17.01 -24.22
N THR A 108 28.75 17.31 -23.47
CA THR A 108 29.76 18.32 -23.87
C THR A 108 30.89 17.74 -24.71
N ASP A 109 31.72 18.59 -25.26
CA ASP A 109 32.91 18.23 -26.06
C ASP A 109 34.19 18.00 -25.22
N LYS A 110 34.09 18.09 -23.88
CA LYS A 110 35.23 17.90 -22.96
C LYS A 110 34.88 16.85 -21.90
N PRO A 111 35.89 16.18 -21.35
CA PRO A 111 35.69 15.29 -20.22
C PRO A 111 35.05 16.03 -19.04
N VAL A 112 34.06 15.39 -18.37
CA VAL A 112 33.40 15.92 -17.17
C VAL A 112 33.59 14.96 -16.02
N THR A 113 34.14 15.47 -14.92
CA THR A 113 34.17 14.74 -13.66
C THR A 113 32.84 14.94 -12.92
N VAL A 114 32.21 13.84 -12.54
CA VAL A 114 30.97 13.81 -11.76
C VAL A 114 31.25 13.12 -10.45
N SER A 115 30.70 13.62 -9.36
CA SER A 115 30.67 12.91 -8.08
C SER A 115 29.33 13.06 -7.40
N VAL A 116 28.80 11.95 -6.87
CA VAL A 116 27.57 11.93 -6.08
C VAL A 116 27.93 11.63 -4.63
N LEU A 117 27.54 12.51 -3.73
CA LEU A 117 27.65 12.35 -2.28
C LEU A 117 26.33 11.82 -1.73
N LEU A 118 26.38 10.83 -0.85
CA LEU A 118 25.30 10.48 0.09
C LEU A 118 25.82 10.66 1.51
N SER A 119 25.14 11.48 2.27
CA SER A 119 25.30 11.60 3.71
C SER A 119 24.08 11.02 4.43
N TRP A 120 24.29 10.37 5.58
CA TRP A 120 23.24 9.70 6.33
C TRP A 120 23.51 9.77 7.84
N ALA A 121 22.46 10.05 8.64
CA ALA A 121 22.53 10.02 10.09
C ALA A 121 22.54 8.58 10.62
N ASN A 122 23.23 8.36 11.74
CA ASN A 122 23.08 7.12 12.49
C ASN A 122 21.77 7.13 13.28
N MET A 123 20.72 6.59 12.68
CA MET A 123 19.37 6.57 13.23
C MET A 123 19.09 5.31 14.09
N VAL A 124 20.11 4.51 14.42
CA VAL A 124 19.92 3.37 15.34
C VAL A 124 19.53 3.91 16.72
N GLY A 125 18.44 3.37 17.28
CA GLY A 125 17.89 3.85 18.55
C GLY A 125 16.96 5.07 18.42
N TRP A 126 16.63 5.52 17.20
CA TRP A 126 15.63 6.55 17.01
C TRP A 126 14.24 5.91 17.06
N LEU A 127 13.48 6.34 18.06
CA LEU A 127 12.14 5.82 18.30
C LEU A 127 11.13 6.95 18.28
N ARG A 128 10.01 6.71 17.60
CA ARG A 128 8.87 7.61 17.64
C ARG A 128 7.63 6.84 18.10
N TYR A 129 7.03 7.29 19.21
CA TYR A 129 5.73 6.82 19.66
C TYR A 129 4.64 7.81 19.27
N PRO A 130 3.76 7.48 18.31
CA PRO A 130 2.72 8.40 17.86
C PRO A 130 1.73 8.79 18.95
N SER A 131 1.42 7.86 19.86
CA SER A 131 0.42 8.04 20.91
C SER A 131 0.89 8.82 22.13
N ARG A 132 2.15 9.26 22.19
CA ARG A 132 2.73 9.84 23.40
C ARG A 132 3.53 11.11 23.20
N ASP A 133 3.53 11.76 22.05
CA ASP A 133 4.41 12.90 21.71
C ASP A 133 5.91 12.67 22.09
N PHE A 134 6.28 11.40 22.24
CA PHE A 134 7.61 11.02 22.66
C PHE A 134 8.50 10.80 21.44
N ASN A 135 9.31 11.80 21.16
CA ASN A 135 10.44 11.66 20.24
C ASN A 135 11.67 11.28 21.07
N GLY A 136 11.87 10.00 21.27
CA GLY A 136 13.07 9.51 21.97
C GLY A 136 14.18 9.25 20.96
N LYS A 137 15.27 9.99 21.05
CA LYS A 137 16.54 9.62 20.42
C LYS A 137 17.41 8.98 21.49
N MET A 138 17.69 7.68 21.37
CA MET A 138 18.67 7.01 22.24
C MET A 138 19.98 6.90 21.46
N ASN A 139 20.67 8.04 21.26
CA ASN A 139 21.91 8.10 20.50
C ASN A 139 23.14 7.67 21.31
N SER A 140 23.05 7.58 22.63
CA SER A 140 24.18 7.16 23.44
C SER A 140 24.65 5.76 23.08
N GLY A 141 25.92 5.64 22.76
CA GLY A 141 26.53 4.40 22.29
C GLY A 141 26.53 4.21 20.78
N ASN A 142 25.92 5.12 19.98
CA ASN A 142 25.99 5.06 18.53
C ASN A 142 27.43 5.29 18.04
N TYR A 143 27.83 4.54 17.03
CA TYR A 143 29.13 4.67 16.36
C TYR A 143 29.03 4.26 14.89
N ASN A 144 29.97 4.70 14.07
CA ASN A 144 30.05 4.33 12.68
C ASN A 144 31.35 3.59 12.38
N SER A 145 31.35 2.78 11.33
CA SER A 145 32.53 2.05 10.87
C SER A 145 32.62 2.00 9.34
N ILE A 146 33.82 2.21 8.80
CA ILE A 146 34.08 1.94 7.39
C ILE A 146 34.32 0.45 7.20
N VAL A 147 33.65 -0.10 6.20
CA VAL A 147 33.82 -1.51 5.81
C VAL A 147 34.09 -1.56 4.31
N SER A 148 35.12 -2.34 3.94
CA SER A 148 35.47 -2.64 2.54
C SER A 148 35.34 -4.14 2.32
N THR A 149 34.49 -4.54 1.36
CA THR A 149 34.22 -5.95 1.06
C THR A 149 34.45 -6.21 -0.43
N PRO A 150 35.35 -7.12 -0.82
CA PRO A 150 35.52 -7.54 -2.21
C PRO A 150 34.23 -8.16 -2.76
N MET A 151 33.79 -7.72 -3.95
CA MET A 151 32.61 -8.20 -4.68
C MET A 151 33.00 -8.93 -5.97
N GLY A 152 34.11 -9.67 -5.93
CA GLY A 152 34.62 -10.41 -7.09
C GLY A 152 35.00 -9.48 -8.25
N SER A 153 34.56 -9.82 -9.46
CA SER A 153 34.85 -9.01 -10.68
C SER A 153 34.08 -7.67 -10.70
N ALA A 154 33.06 -7.48 -9.87
CA ALA A 154 32.33 -6.23 -9.82
C ALA A 154 33.15 -5.09 -9.16
N GLY A 155 34.10 -5.43 -8.28
CA GLY A 155 34.92 -4.44 -7.58
C GLY A 155 34.94 -4.62 -6.08
N THR A 156 34.93 -3.52 -5.34
CA THR A 156 34.93 -3.51 -3.86
C THR A 156 33.76 -2.65 -3.36
N MET A 157 32.87 -3.25 -2.58
CA MET A 157 31.88 -2.48 -1.84
C MET A 157 32.59 -1.68 -0.75
N LYS A 158 32.38 -0.36 -0.73
CA LYS A 158 32.75 0.51 0.38
C LYS A 158 31.47 1.01 1.07
N ALA A 159 31.41 0.87 2.37
CA ALA A 159 30.22 1.18 3.14
C ALA A 159 30.55 1.92 4.43
N VAL A 160 29.71 2.87 4.82
CA VAL A 160 29.60 3.34 6.21
C VAL A 160 28.51 2.52 6.87
N LEU A 161 28.89 1.76 7.89
CA LEU A 161 28.01 0.99 8.75
C LEU A 161 27.68 1.82 9.98
N PHE A 162 26.40 2.01 10.25
CA PHE A 162 25.86 2.67 11.41
C PHE A 162 25.38 1.62 12.40
N ASP A 163 25.90 1.66 13.61
CA ASP A 163 25.66 0.67 14.68
C ASP A 163 25.57 1.37 16.04
N ARG A 164 25.30 0.59 17.06
CA ARG A 164 25.22 1.04 18.44
C ARG A 164 25.85 0.00 19.37
N ILE A 165 26.52 0.45 20.44
CA ILE A 165 26.98 -0.43 21.51
C ILE A 165 25.75 -0.96 22.26
N ARG A 166 25.62 -2.28 22.31
CA ARG A 166 24.53 -2.97 23.00
C ARG A 166 25.04 -4.17 23.79
N PRO A 167 24.44 -4.48 24.96
CA PRO A 167 24.73 -5.70 25.69
C PRO A 167 23.92 -6.87 25.07
N GLY A 168 24.53 -7.69 24.23
CA GLY A 168 23.88 -8.89 23.68
C GLY A 168 23.24 -8.73 22.31
N GLU A 169 22.14 -9.46 22.09
CA GLU A 169 21.40 -9.47 20.84
C GLU A 169 20.40 -8.29 20.75
N VAL A 170 19.88 -8.04 19.57
CA VAL A 170 18.81 -7.06 19.36
C VAL A 170 17.49 -7.60 19.92
N HIS A 171 16.89 -6.82 20.80
CA HIS A 171 15.64 -7.18 21.49
C HIS A 171 14.52 -6.14 21.26
N ASP A 172 14.86 -4.98 20.73
CA ASP A 172 13.94 -3.86 20.59
C ASP A 172 13.67 -3.53 19.12
N ASP A 173 12.50 -3.01 18.81
CA ASP A 173 12.05 -2.69 17.43
C ASP A 173 12.75 -1.46 16.83
N TRP A 174 13.53 -0.73 17.60
CA TRP A 174 14.32 0.46 17.21
C TRP A 174 15.83 0.20 17.14
N ASP A 175 16.28 -1.03 17.44
CA ASP A 175 17.69 -1.38 17.46
C ASP A 175 18.06 -2.29 16.26
N GLY A 176 19.31 -2.19 15.83
CA GLY A 176 19.85 -2.92 14.69
C GLY A 176 20.99 -2.18 14.01
N GLN A 177 21.04 -2.20 12.69
CA GLN A 177 22.05 -1.53 11.87
C GLN A 177 21.45 -0.83 10.66
N PHE A 178 22.13 0.24 10.21
CA PHE A 178 21.97 0.80 8.86
C PHE A 178 23.31 0.75 8.13
N ALA A 179 23.28 0.81 6.81
CA ALA A 179 24.47 1.04 6.01
C ALA A 179 24.14 1.89 4.78
N ILE A 180 25.08 2.77 4.40
CA ILE A 180 25.14 3.36 3.07
C ILE A 180 26.35 2.76 2.34
N ALA A 181 26.17 2.34 1.10
CA ALA A 181 27.22 1.63 0.38
C ALA A 181 27.22 1.96 -1.11
N ALA A 182 28.42 1.88 -1.71
CA ALA A 182 28.63 2.01 -3.14
C ALA A 182 29.76 1.06 -3.61
N LEU A 183 29.85 0.86 -4.92
CA LEU A 183 30.81 -0.04 -5.54
C LEU A 183 31.98 0.73 -6.15
N GLU A 184 33.18 0.55 -5.58
CA GLU A 184 34.43 1.00 -6.20
C GLU A 184 34.84 0.01 -7.29
N SER A 185 35.13 0.51 -8.49
CA SER A 185 35.48 -0.31 -9.66
C SER A 185 36.39 0.48 -10.60
N PRO A 186 36.95 -0.13 -11.65
CA PRO A 186 37.81 0.60 -12.60
C PRO A 186 37.10 1.86 -13.15
N GLY A 187 37.69 3.03 -12.90
CA GLY A 187 37.15 4.33 -13.29
C GLY A 187 36.03 4.88 -12.40
N VAL A 188 35.70 4.21 -11.29
CA VAL A 188 34.79 4.68 -10.25
C VAL A 188 35.50 4.63 -8.91
N GLU A 189 35.74 5.78 -8.31
CA GLU A 189 36.39 5.95 -7.02
C GLU A 189 35.29 6.17 -5.94
N VAL A 190 35.42 5.49 -4.78
CA VAL A 190 34.54 5.71 -3.63
C VAL A 190 35.37 6.22 -2.47
N THR A 191 35.07 7.43 -2.02
CA THR A 191 35.67 8.06 -0.84
C THR A 191 34.66 8.23 0.28
N TYR A 192 35.12 8.45 1.51
CA TYR A 192 34.24 8.42 2.68
C TYR A 192 34.63 9.40 3.78
N GLN A 193 33.66 9.76 4.59
CA GLN A 193 33.79 10.32 5.94
C GLN A 193 33.10 9.33 6.90
N ASN A 194 33.88 8.63 7.73
CA ASN A 194 33.33 7.62 8.62
C ASN A 194 32.31 8.21 9.60
N THR A 195 32.74 9.25 10.33
CA THR A 195 31.90 9.88 11.36
C THR A 195 32.11 11.39 11.32
N TYR A 196 31.00 12.10 11.45
CA TYR A 196 31.00 13.54 11.77
C TYR A 196 29.76 13.87 12.61
N ILE A 197 29.80 14.93 13.38
CA ILE A 197 28.65 15.48 14.07
C ILE A 197 27.95 16.41 13.07
N PRO A 198 26.63 16.29 12.81
CA PRO A 198 25.94 17.09 11.80
C PRO A 198 25.62 18.51 12.32
N ASP A 199 26.64 19.20 12.84
CA ASP A 199 26.68 20.60 13.19
C ASP A 199 27.48 21.40 12.14
N GLU A 200 27.71 22.67 12.38
CA GLU A 200 28.46 23.52 11.46
C GLU A 200 29.89 23.05 11.25
N MET A 201 30.60 22.73 12.33
CA MET A 201 32.02 22.29 12.26
C MET A 201 32.18 20.90 11.66
N GLY A 202 31.30 19.96 12.01
CA GLY A 202 31.30 18.61 11.47
C GLY A 202 30.87 18.59 10.01
N GLY A 203 29.91 19.43 9.63
CA GLY A 203 29.50 19.63 8.24
C GLY A 203 30.63 20.07 7.32
N ASP A 204 31.53 20.94 7.81
CA ASP A 204 32.72 21.37 7.08
C ASP A 204 33.69 20.24 6.74
N GLN A 205 33.78 19.22 7.59
CA GLN A 205 34.64 18.04 7.35
C GLN A 205 34.18 17.24 6.11
N VAL A 206 32.89 17.31 5.79
CA VAL A 206 32.30 16.68 4.61
C VAL A 206 32.33 17.64 3.40
N TRP A 207 31.84 18.86 3.60
CA TRP A 207 31.60 19.79 2.49
C TRP A 207 32.85 20.38 1.90
N THR A 208 33.81 20.75 2.72
CA THR A 208 35.04 21.41 2.23
C THR A 208 35.83 20.55 1.26
N PRO A 209 36.16 19.25 1.55
CA PRO A 209 36.83 18.41 0.57
C PRO A 209 35.91 18.07 -0.62
N PHE A 210 34.63 17.81 -0.40
CA PHE A 210 33.70 17.48 -1.48
C PHE A 210 33.52 18.64 -2.48
N SER A 211 33.31 19.84 -2.00
CA SER A 211 33.12 21.02 -2.87
C SER A 211 34.38 21.40 -3.65
N LYS A 212 35.57 20.99 -3.18
CA LYS A 212 36.84 21.26 -3.85
C LYS A 212 37.06 20.39 -5.08
N ASP A 213 36.83 19.07 -4.98
CA ASP A 213 37.15 18.13 -6.06
C ASP A 213 36.27 16.91 -6.15
N GLY A 214 35.14 16.88 -5.45
CA GLY A 214 34.19 15.78 -5.45
C GLY A 214 34.62 14.56 -4.61
N ARG A 215 35.61 14.71 -3.73
CA ARG A 215 36.10 13.65 -2.84
C ARG A 215 35.81 13.96 -1.39
N LEU A 216 35.77 12.93 -0.60
CA LEU A 216 35.86 13.01 0.85
C LEU A 216 37.29 12.68 1.30
N ALA A 217 37.64 13.04 2.53
CA ALA A 217 38.98 12.93 3.05
C ALA A 217 39.46 11.49 3.34
N ASN A 218 38.60 10.48 3.19
CA ASN A 218 38.84 9.11 3.63
C ASN A 218 39.17 9.03 5.14
N SER A 219 38.43 9.80 5.91
CA SER A 219 38.66 9.92 7.37
C SER A 219 38.09 8.70 8.11
N ASP A 220 38.97 7.99 8.82
CA ASP A 220 38.61 6.89 9.71
C ASP A 220 38.31 7.37 11.15
N PHE A 221 38.01 8.68 11.32
CA PHE A 221 37.68 9.23 12.62
C PHE A 221 36.56 8.45 13.28
N LYS A 222 36.82 7.95 14.48
CA LYS A 222 35.89 7.13 15.27
C LYS A 222 35.43 7.92 16.47
N TRP A 223 34.12 7.98 16.62
CA TRP A 223 33.46 8.59 17.76
C TRP A 223 32.33 7.71 18.24
N THR A 224 32.16 7.58 19.52
CA THR A 224 31.00 6.93 20.13
C THR A 224 30.18 8.01 20.79
N SER A 225 28.93 8.13 20.39
CA SER A 225 28.03 9.15 20.91
C SER A 225 27.77 9.02 22.40
N SER A 226 27.79 10.13 23.10
CA SER A 226 27.33 10.27 24.48
C SER A 226 25.91 10.89 24.56
N GLY A 227 25.26 11.11 23.40
CA GLY A 227 23.92 11.68 23.27
C GLY A 227 23.73 12.56 22.04
N GLU A 228 24.84 12.95 21.40
CA GLU A 228 24.84 13.74 20.16
C GLU A 228 24.45 12.87 18.93
N ASP A 229 23.87 13.52 17.93
CA ASP A 229 23.62 12.89 16.63
C ASP A 229 24.96 12.66 15.91
N LEU A 230 25.11 11.50 15.29
CA LEU A 230 26.24 11.18 14.40
C LEU A 230 25.76 10.96 12.99
N ALA A 231 26.59 11.28 12.03
CA ALA A 231 26.38 11.00 10.61
C ALA A 231 27.67 10.44 9.98
N GLY A 232 27.51 9.90 8.79
CA GLY A 232 28.63 9.47 7.94
C GLY A 232 28.29 9.74 6.48
N ALA A 233 29.30 9.73 5.61
CA ALA A 233 29.09 10.04 4.20
C ALA A 233 29.97 9.17 3.29
N ILE A 234 29.49 8.92 2.07
CA ILE A 234 30.25 8.35 0.96
C ILE A 234 30.12 9.27 -0.26
N ALA A 235 31.17 9.33 -1.10
CA ALA A 235 31.13 10.02 -2.39
C ALA A 235 31.64 9.09 -3.49
N VAL A 236 30.87 8.99 -4.58
CA VAL A 236 31.14 8.13 -5.75
C VAL A 236 31.53 9.03 -6.91
N ARG A 237 32.80 8.98 -7.31
CA ARG A 237 33.41 9.88 -8.27
C ARG A 237 33.88 9.14 -9.50
N PHE A 238 33.62 9.70 -10.68
CA PHE A 238 34.04 9.16 -11.99
C PHE A 238 34.18 10.31 -13.00
N THR A 239 34.83 10.02 -14.14
CA THR A 239 34.99 10.97 -15.25
C THR A 239 34.35 10.39 -16.50
N LEU A 240 33.51 11.18 -17.16
CA LEU A 240 32.83 10.85 -18.41
C LEU A 240 33.57 11.53 -19.58
N GLN A 241 33.92 10.75 -20.61
CA GLN A 241 34.37 11.29 -21.88
C GLN A 241 33.20 11.94 -22.64
N PRO A 242 33.45 12.79 -23.65
CA PRO A 242 32.39 13.34 -24.49
C PRO A 242 31.46 12.25 -25.05
N GLY A 243 30.16 12.41 -24.84
CA GLY A 243 29.11 11.44 -25.23
C GLY A 243 29.02 10.17 -24.37
N GLU A 244 29.89 10.00 -23.37
CA GLU A 244 29.86 8.83 -22.48
C GLU A 244 28.64 8.89 -21.53
N LYS A 245 28.05 7.71 -21.33
CA LYS A 245 26.99 7.47 -20.31
C LYS A 245 27.47 6.47 -19.29
N ARG A 246 27.12 6.67 -18.04
CA ARG A 246 27.46 5.76 -16.94
C ARG A 246 26.34 5.67 -15.93
N VAL A 247 26.15 4.47 -15.35
CA VAL A 247 25.23 4.25 -14.24
C VAL A 247 26.04 3.77 -13.03
N VAL A 248 25.87 4.43 -11.89
CA VAL A 248 26.49 4.04 -10.63
C VAL A 248 25.43 3.83 -9.55
N PRO A 249 25.35 2.63 -8.94
CA PRO A 249 24.43 2.37 -7.84
C PRO A 249 25.01 2.85 -6.51
N VAL A 250 24.15 3.42 -5.69
CA VAL A 250 24.33 3.67 -4.27
C VAL A 250 23.18 3.04 -3.54
N VAL A 251 23.39 2.42 -2.39
CA VAL A 251 22.31 1.78 -1.64
C VAL A 251 22.27 2.26 -0.19
N ILE A 252 21.06 2.29 0.35
CA ILE A 252 20.79 2.37 1.78
C ILE A 252 20.17 1.04 2.18
N SER A 253 20.70 0.40 3.21
CA SER A 253 20.15 -0.84 3.75
C SER A 253 19.96 -0.72 5.26
N TRP A 254 19.05 -1.53 5.81
CA TRP A 254 18.83 -1.58 7.24
C TRP A 254 18.54 -3.01 7.69
N ASP A 255 18.94 -3.34 8.91
CA ASP A 255 18.63 -4.59 9.58
C ASP A 255 18.05 -4.29 10.96
N LEU A 256 16.72 -4.11 11.02
CA LEU A 256 15.92 -3.90 12.22
C LEU A 256 14.97 -5.10 12.34
N PRO A 257 15.45 -6.23 12.88
CA PRO A 257 14.77 -7.52 12.73
C PRO A 257 13.49 -7.65 13.55
N VAL A 258 13.39 -6.91 14.66
CA VAL A 258 12.30 -7.01 15.63
C VAL A 258 11.19 -6.01 15.32
N VAL A 259 9.94 -6.43 15.53
CA VAL A 259 8.77 -5.56 15.67
C VAL A 259 8.12 -5.88 17.01
N GLU A 260 7.79 -4.85 17.79
CA GLU A 260 7.05 -5.00 19.04
C GLU A 260 5.71 -4.29 18.93
N PHE A 261 4.64 -4.97 19.30
CA PHE A 261 3.31 -4.38 19.40
C PHE A 261 2.97 -3.94 20.83
N GLY A 262 1.91 -3.18 21.01
CA GLY A 262 1.57 -2.46 22.23
C GLY A 262 1.53 -3.30 23.52
N THR A 263 1.20 -4.60 23.43
CA THR A 263 1.19 -5.52 24.57
C THR A 263 2.58 -6.12 24.89
N GLY A 264 3.61 -5.75 24.12
CA GLY A 264 4.97 -6.28 24.28
C GLY A 264 5.24 -7.58 23.54
N ARG A 265 4.29 -8.06 22.71
CA ARG A 265 4.54 -9.22 21.84
C ARG A 265 5.50 -8.84 20.74
N GLN A 266 6.58 -9.59 20.60
CA GLN A 266 7.62 -9.35 19.63
C GLN A 266 7.57 -10.36 18.48
N TRP A 267 7.97 -9.87 17.31
CA TRP A 267 7.96 -10.58 16.05
C TRP A 267 9.27 -10.38 15.31
N TYR A 268 9.70 -11.38 14.53
CA TYR A 268 10.73 -11.19 13.53
C TYR A 268 10.11 -10.85 12.17
N ARG A 269 10.69 -9.84 11.48
CA ARG A 269 10.34 -9.51 10.10
C ARG A 269 10.71 -10.63 9.15
N HIS A 270 9.96 -10.81 8.07
CA HIS A 270 10.14 -11.93 7.13
C HIS A 270 11.55 -11.98 6.49
N TYR A 271 12.16 -10.85 6.15
CA TYR A 271 13.51 -10.86 5.58
C TYR A 271 14.55 -11.56 6.46
N THR A 272 14.31 -11.70 7.74
CA THR A 272 15.21 -12.41 8.67
C THR A 272 15.32 -13.90 8.36
N ASP A 273 14.38 -14.48 7.63
CA ASP A 273 14.47 -15.86 7.13
C ASP A 273 15.68 -16.05 6.20
N PHE A 274 16.14 -14.98 5.55
CA PHE A 274 17.21 -14.99 4.56
C PHE A 274 18.54 -14.46 5.10
N PHE A 275 18.50 -13.49 6.01
CA PHE A 275 19.68 -12.83 6.55
C PHE A 275 19.97 -13.21 8.01
N GLY A 276 19.01 -13.75 8.75
CA GLY A 276 19.10 -14.04 10.18
C GLY A 276 18.59 -12.89 11.07
N THR A 277 18.44 -13.19 12.35
CA THR A 277 17.74 -12.35 13.35
C THR A 277 18.67 -11.46 14.18
N SER A 278 19.98 -11.45 13.89
CA SER A 278 20.98 -10.81 14.75
C SER A 278 20.95 -9.29 14.79
N GLY A 279 20.29 -8.63 13.83
CA GLY A 279 20.35 -7.18 13.66
C GLY A 279 21.74 -6.68 13.23
N LYS A 280 22.58 -7.56 12.64
CA LYS A 280 23.96 -7.27 12.22
C LYS A 280 24.21 -7.61 10.74
N ASN A 281 23.18 -7.54 9.91
CA ASN A 281 23.23 -7.99 8.52
C ASN A 281 23.07 -6.86 7.50
N ALA A 282 23.05 -5.58 7.91
CA ALA A 282 22.85 -4.46 6.98
C ALA A 282 23.84 -4.48 5.82
N LEU A 283 25.12 -4.86 6.04
CA LEU A 283 26.11 -4.98 4.98
C LEU A 283 25.80 -6.13 3.99
N LYS A 284 25.22 -7.24 4.45
CA LYS A 284 24.82 -8.32 3.55
C LYS A 284 23.67 -7.88 2.66
N VAL A 285 22.71 -7.16 3.24
CA VAL A 285 21.60 -6.58 2.49
C VAL A 285 22.08 -5.53 1.49
N ALA A 286 23.05 -4.67 1.89
CA ALA A 286 23.69 -3.71 0.98
C ALA A 286 24.38 -4.41 -0.22
N ALA A 287 25.07 -5.51 0.03
CA ALA A 287 25.75 -6.29 -1.02
C ALA A 287 24.74 -6.87 -2.03
N GLU A 288 23.60 -7.40 -1.58
CA GLU A 288 22.50 -7.83 -2.47
C GLU A 288 22.00 -6.65 -3.32
N GLY A 289 21.74 -5.49 -2.69
CA GLY A 289 21.29 -4.29 -3.38
C GLY A 289 22.24 -3.81 -4.48
N LEU A 290 23.55 -3.80 -4.22
CA LEU A 290 24.56 -3.43 -5.21
C LEU A 290 24.72 -4.48 -6.32
N THR A 291 24.59 -5.76 -5.97
CA THR A 291 24.74 -6.87 -6.94
C THR A 291 23.58 -6.91 -7.92
N HIS A 292 22.36 -6.75 -7.43
CA HIS A 292 21.13 -6.95 -8.21
C HIS A 292 20.45 -5.65 -8.66
N ALA A 293 21.07 -4.47 -8.44
CA ALA A 293 20.50 -3.17 -8.76
C ALA A 293 19.97 -3.05 -10.21
N ALA A 294 20.70 -3.58 -11.18
CA ALA A 294 20.27 -3.55 -12.58
C ALA A 294 19.20 -4.59 -12.86
N GLU A 295 19.37 -5.81 -12.38
CA GLU A 295 18.43 -6.92 -12.57
C GLU A 295 17.04 -6.60 -12.00
N TRP A 296 16.98 -6.06 -10.79
CA TRP A 296 15.72 -5.66 -10.17
C TRP A 296 15.04 -4.52 -10.93
N SER A 297 15.83 -3.52 -11.38
CA SER A 297 15.30 -2.44 -12.20
C SER A 297 14.67 -2.97 -13.48
N ASP A 298 15.38 -3.86 -14.21
CA ASP A 298 14.90 -4.45 -15.46
C ASP A 298 13.67 -5.35 -15.23
N ALA A 299 13.63 -6.07 -14.10
CA ALA A 299 12.47 -6.89 -13.73
C ALA A 299 11.22 -6.05 -13.43
N ILE A 300 11.38 -4.90 -12.76
CA ILE A 300 10.27 -3.96 -12.53
C ILE A 300 9.77 -3.41 -13.87
N ASP A 301 10.67 -2.99 -14.77
CA ASP A 301 10.29 -2.49 -16.09
C ASP A 301 9.55 -3.56 -16.92
N ALA A 302 10.03 -4.79 -16.88
CA ALA A 302 9.39 -5.92 -17.56
C ALA A 302 7.98 -6.22 -16.99
N TRP A 303 7.80 -6.11 -15.68
CA TRP A 303 6.50 -6.23 -15.04
C TRP A 303 5.52 -5.12 -15.46
N GLN A 304 6.00 -3.89 -15.52
CA GLN A 304 5.17 -2.72 -15.85
C GLN A 304 4.82 -2.64 -17.33
N ALA A 305 5.72 -3.08 -18.21
CA ALA A 305 5.62 -2.89 -19.65
C ALA A 305 4.29 -3.33 -20.30
N PRO A 306 3.68 -4.49 -19.96
CA PRO A 306 2.39 -4.90 -20.55
C PRO A 306 1.24 -3.92 -20.27
N TYR A 307 1.28 -3.23 -19.14
CA TYR A 307 0.24 -2.27 -18.74
C TYR A 307 0.52 -0.88 -19.31
N ILE A 308 1.75 -0.40 -19.15
CA ILE A 308 2.15 0.96 -19.55
C ILE A 308 2.12 1.12 -21.07
N ASN A 309 2.44 0.07 -21.83
CA ASN A 309 2.47 0.10 -23.28
C ASN A 309 1.10 -0.22 -23.94
N ASP A 310 0.06 -0.52 -23.17
CA ASP A 310 -1.28 -0.77 -23.72
C ASP A 310 -1.97 0.53 -24.14
N ALA A 311 -1.68 0.96 -25.37
CA ALA A 311 -2.27 2.18 -25.96
C ALA A 311 -3.80 2.11 -26.15
N SER A 312 -4.46 0.97 -25.93
CA SER A 312 -5.93 0.85 -25.94
C SER A 312 -6.59 1.47 -24.71
N LYS A 313 -5.80 1.80 -23.69
CA LYS A 313 -6.21 2.38 -22.41
C LYS A 313 -5.69 3.81 -22.24
N PRO A 314 -6.41 4.68 -21.51
CA PRO A 314 -5.96 6.04 -21.24
C PRO A 314 -4.59 6.09 -20.53
N GLU A 315 -3.77 7.07 -20.86
CA GLU A 315 -2.43 7.22 -20.26
C GLU A 315 -2.50 7.41 -18.75
N TRP A 316 -3.37 8.30 -18.28
CA TRP A 316 -3.58 8.54 -16.84
C TRP A 316 -3.90 7.24 -16.06
N TYR A 317 -4.74 6.40 -16.67
CA TYR A 317 -5.14 5.13 -16.05
C TYR A 317 -3.97 4.16 -15.90
N ARG A 318 -3.16 4.03 -16.97
CA ARG A 318 -1.99 3.17 -16.98
C ARG A 318 -0.98 3.56 -15.89
N ALA A 319 -0.75 4.86 -15.69
CA ALA A 319 0.12 5.38 -14.64
C ALA A 319 -0.48 5.18 -13.23
N ALA A 320 -1.77 5.45 -13.05
CA ALA A 320 -2.47 5.33 -11.78
C ALA A 320 -2.49 3.88 -11.25
N LEU A 321 -2.55 2.88 -12.14
CA LEU A 321 -2.48 1.47 -11.74
C LEU A 321 -1.28 1.18 -10.82
N PHE A 322 -0.10 1.65 -11.18
CA PHE A 322 1.11 1.40 -10.39
C PHE A 322 1.25 2.38 -9.22
N THR A 323 0.83 3.62 -9.41
CA THR A 323 0.95 4.63 -8.34
C THR A 323 0.14 4.23 -7.11
N GLU A 324 -1.05 3.65 -7.26
CA GLU A 324 -1.88 3.21 -6.11
C GLU A 324 -1.34 1.95 -5.39
N LEU A 325 -0.28 1.31 -5.89
CA LEU A 325 0.37 0.18 -5.21
C LEU A 325 1.22 0.60 -4.00
N TYR A 326 1.50 1.89 -3.80
CA TYR A 326 2.34 2.37 -2.70
C TYR A 326 1.84 1.89 -1.33
N ILE A 327 0.54 1.72 -1.17
CA ILE A 327 -0.10 1.28 0.09
C ILE A 327 0.42 -0.08 0.58
N LEU A 328 0.87 -0.95 -0.33
CA LEU A 328 1.39 -2.27 0.03
C LEU A 328 2.75 -2.22 0.73
N ALA A 329 3.48 -1.09 0.64
CA ALA A 329 4.84 -0.97 1.16
C ALA A 329 5.15 0.42 1.76
N ASP A 330 4.14 1.21 2.11
CA ASP A 330 4.29 2.58 2.63
C ASP A 330 4.77 2.66 4.09
N GLY A 331 4.99 1.51 4.73
CA GLY A 331 5.36 1.40 6.16
C GLY A 331 4.19 1.02 7.06
N GLY A 332 2.95 1.01 6.57
CA GLY A 332 1.78 0.43 7.24
C GLY A 332 1.72 -1.09 7.13
N SER A 333 2.52 -1.68 6.26
CA SER A 333 2.57 -3.13 6.08
C SER A 333 3.38 -3.82 7.17
N PHE A 334 2.92 -4.99 7.55
CA PHE A 334 3.61 -5.91 8.44
C PHE A 334 3.77 -7.27 7.75
N TRP A 335 4.98 -7.84 7.83
CA TRP A 335 5.26 -9.18 7.31
C TRP A 335 6.28 -9.88 8.22
N GLY A 336 5.86 -10.93 8.91
CA GLY A 336 6.73 -11.58 9.89
C GLY A 336 6.09 -12.72 10.66
N ARG A 337 6.82 -13.22 11.69
CA ARG A 337 6.37 -14.30 12.61
C ARG A 337 6.56 -13.89 14.05
N PRO A 338 5.71 -14.36 14.99
CA PRO A 338 5.95 -14.21 16.40
C PRO A 338 7.29 -14.84 16.80
N ILE A 339 8.04 -14.18 17.68
CA ILE A 339 9.27 -14.78 18.24
C ILE A 339 8.89 -16.04 19.01
N GLY A 340 9.56 -17.15 18.70
CA GLY A 340 9.28 -18.48 19.27
C GLY A 340 8.25 -19.31 18.48
N ALA A 341 7.67 -18.79 17.39
CA ALA A 341 6.86 -19.59 16.49
C ALA A 341 7.71 -20.63 15.72
N ASP A 342 7.06 -21.67 15.22
CA ASP A 342 7.72 -22.65 14.33
C ASP A 342 8.27 -21.91 13.09
N PRO A 343 9.59 -22.00 12.82
CA PRO A 343 10.18 -21.39 11.64
C PRO A 343 9.57 -21.86 10.30
N LYS A 344 8.89 -23.01 10.30
CA LYS A 344 8.20 -23.56 9.13
C LYS A 344 6.79 -23.02 8.95
N SER A 345 6.23 -22.35 9.95
CA SER A 345 4.91 -21.70 9.80
C SER A 345 5.00 -20.60 8.76
N ALA A 346 3.94 -20.41 7.99
CA ALA A 346 3.85 -19.29 7.05
C ALA A 346 3.95 -17.95 7.82
N PRO A 347 4.73 -16.98 7.33
CA PRO A 347 4.75 -15.66 7.93
C PRO A 347 3.39 -14.99 7.75
N MET A 348 2.96 -14.23 8.74
CA MET A 348 1.79 -13.39 8.64
C MET A 348 2.12 -12.14 7.80
N PHE A 349 1.22 -11.77 6.92
CA PHE A 349 1.27 -10.52 6.18
C PHE A 349 -0.03 -9.74 6.45
N SER A 350 0.08 -8.45 6.57
CA SER A 350 -1.06 -7.54 6.67
C SER A 350 -0.64 -6.11 6.32
N PHE A 351 -1.57 -5.30 5.88
CA PHE A 351 -1.37 -3.86 5.73
C PHE A 351 -2.53 -3.10 6.36
N MET A 352 -2.21 -1.90 6.85
CA MET A 352 -3.21 -1.10 7.55
C MET A 352 -4.22 -0.51 6.58
N GLU A 353 -5.40 -0.24 7.09
CA GLU A 353 -6.43 0.52 6.40
C GLU A 353 -5.89 1.90 5.98
N CYS A 354 -5.36 2.62 6.95
CA CYS A 354 -4.61 3.87 6.81
C CYS A 354 -3.94 4.21 8.15
N TYR A 355 -3.28 5.39 8.23
CA TYR A 355 -2.66 5.84 9.48
C TYR A 355 -3.63 6.54 10.43
N ASP A 356 -4.71 7.10 9.91
CA ASP A 356 -5.74 7.74 10.72
C ASP A 356 -6.59 6.69 11.46
N TYR A 357 -6.75 5.51 10.84
CA TYR A 357 -7.40 4.31 11.40
C TYR A 357 -6.45 3.12 11.29
N PRO A 358 -5.51 2.97 12.26
CA PRO A 358 -4.40 2.03 12.12
C PRO A 358 -4.80 0.57 12.37
N PHE A 359 -5.87 0.12 11.72
CA PHE A 359 -6.36 -1.25 11.79
C PHE A 359 -5.68 -2.12 10.73
N TYR A 360 -5.19 -3.29 11.12
CA TYR A 360 -4.65 -4.26 10.19
C TYR A 360 -5.77 -4.96 9.42
N SER A 361 -5.65 -4.95 8.10
CA SER A 361 -6.54 -5.67 7.17
C SER A 361 -8.02 -5.48 7.46
N THR A 362 -8.47 -4.23 7.60
CA THR A 362 -9.90 -3.92 7.69
C THR A 362 -10.67 -4.60 6.56
N LEU A 363 -11.50 -5.58 6.88
CA LEU A 363 -12.01 -6.55 5.92
C LEU A 363 -12.89 -5.92 4.84
N ASP A 364 -13.79 -5.03 5.22
CA ASP A 364 -14.73 -4.39 4.28
C ASP A 364 -14.03 -3.42 3.33
N VAL A 365 -12.93 -2.82 3.76
CA VAL A 365 -12.05 -1.96 2.96
C VAL A 365 -11.12 -2.82 2.08
N ARG A 366 -10.55 -3.86 2.66
CA ARG A 366 -9.69 -4.82 1.98
C ARG A 366 -10.39 -5.54 0.82
N PHE A 367 -11.69 -5.74 0.93
CA PHE A 367 -12.54 -6.27 -0.14
C PHE A 367 -12.33 -5.53 -1.47
N TYR A 368 -12.09 -4.22 -1.41
CA TYR A 368 -11.73 -3.37 -2.54
C TYR A 368 -10.21 -3.30 -2.73
N GLY A 369 -9.47 -3.06 -1.66
CA GLY A 369 -8.05 -2.69 -1.69
C GLY A 369 -7.06 -3.82 -1.96
N SER A 370 -7.45 -5.10 -1.79
CA SER A 370 -6.53 -6.23 -1.95
C SER A 370 -6.44 -6.79 -3.38
N MET A 371 -7.04 -6.13 -4.36
CA MET A 371 -6.99 -6.58 -5.76
C MET A 371 -5.57 -6.77 -6.30
N PRO A 372 -4.62 -5.84 -6.12
CA PRO A 372 -3.24 -6.06 -6.56
C PRO A 372 -2.54 -7.15 -5.75
N LEU A 373 -2.89 -7.36 -4.48
CA LEU A 373 -2.26 -8.39 -3.66
C LEU A 373 -2.59 -9.78 -4.20
N VAL A 374 -3.87 -10.09 -4.44
CA VAL A 374 -4.27 -11.38 -5.01
C VAL A 374 -3.73 -11.60 -6.42
N LYS A 375 -3.53 -10.50 -7.18
CA LYS A 375 -3.01 -10.55 -8.55
C LYS A 375 -1.52 -10.86 -8.61
N PHE A 376 -0.73 -10.26 -7.73
CA PHE A 376 0.74 -10.26 -7.83
C PHE A 376 1.44 -11.01 -6.69
N TRP A 377 0.79 -11.16 -5.52
CA TRP A 377 1.32 -11.90 -4.37
C TRP A 377 0.21 -12.74 -3.72
N PRO A 378 -0.39 -13.69 -4.46
CA PRO A 378 -1.59 -14.41 -4.02
C PRO A 378 -1.40 -15.21 -2.73
N ASP A 379 -0.19 -15.67 -2.43
CA ASP A 379 0.05 -16.43 -1.20
C ASP A 379 -0.07 -15.57 0.06
N LEU A 380 0.25 -14.27 -0.04
CA LEU A 380 0.05 -13.32 1.07
C LEU A 380 -1.46 -13.11 1.33
N ASP A 381 -2.24 -12.97 0.27
CA ASP A 381 -3.69 -12.78 0.38
C ASP A 381 -4.38 -14.01 0.94
N LYS A 382 -4.04 -15.22 0.44
CA LYS A 382 -4.54 -16.49 1.00
C LYS A 382 -4.17 -16.67 2.47
N GLN A 383 -2.96 -16.24 2.88
CA GLN A 383 -2.55 -16.33 4.28
C GLN A 383 -3.43 -15.46 5.18
N GLU A 384 -3.76 -14.24 4.76
CA GLU A 384 -4.68 -13.39 5.50
C GLU A 384 -6.09 -13.98 5.56
N MET A 385 -6.58 -14.59 4.48
CA MET A 385 -7.88 -15.28 4.51
C MET A 385 -7.90 -16.47 5.47
N ARG A 386 -6.79 -17.20 5.63
CA ARG A 386 -6.65 -18.23 6.68
C ARG A 386 -6.73 -17.63 8.08
N MET A 387 -6.08 -16.48 8.30
CA MET A 387 -6.14 -15.78 9.58
C MET A 387 -7.57 -15.34 9.91
N PHE A 388 -8.31 -14.77 8.96
CA PHE A 388 -9.72 -14.47 9.14
C PHE A 388 -10.54 -15.73 9.42
N ALA A 389 -10.32 -16.82 8.67
CA ALA A 389 -11.02 -18.08 8.88
C ALA A 389 -10.85 -18.63 10.31
N GLU A 390 -9.64 -18.58 10.87
CA GLU A 390 -9.38 -18.97 12.25
C GLU A 390 -10.17 -18.12 13.26
N THR A 391 -10.28 -16.82 13.00
CA THR A 391 -11.02 -15.91 13.89
C THR A 391 -12.53 -16.19 13.91
N VAL A 392 -13.11 -16.62 12.79
CA VAL A 392 -14.54 -16.94 12.69
C VAL A 392 -14.92 -18.06 13.66
N LEU A 393 -14.01 -19.01 13.91
CA LEU A 393 -14.24 -20.17 14.77
C LEU A 393 -14.18 -19.88 16.28
N ARG A 394 -13.70 -18.69 16.68
CA ARG A 394 -13.50 -18.31 18.08
C ARG A 394 -14.35 -17.13 18.50
N SER A 395 -14.47 -16.89 19.80
CA SER A 395 -15.08 -15.72 20.41
C SER A 395 -14.05 -14.95 21.23
N GLU A 396 -14.21 -13.63 21.30
CA GLU A 396 -13.46 -12.74 22.20
C GLU A 396 -14.47 -12.00 23.08
N PRO A 397 -14.69 -12.44 24.34
CA PRO A 397 -15.79 -11.96 25.18
C PRO A 397 -15.56 -10.59 25.80
N GLU A 398 -14.37 -10.00 25.62
CA GLU A 398 -14.05 -8.65 26.08
C GLU A 398 -15.15 -7.65 25.65
N LYS A 399 -15.40 -6.65 26.49
CA LYS A 399 -16.40 -5.62 26.21
C LYS A 399 -15.71 -4.35 25.73
N LEU A 400 -16.11 -3.88 24.55
CA LEU A 400 -15.73 -2.59 24.01
C LEU A 400 -16.91 -1.62 24.10
N ILE A 401 -16.62 -0.32 24.18
CA ILE A 401 -17.65 0.71 24.08
C ILE A 401 -18.22 0.69 22.66
N TRP A 402 -19.53 0.66 22.54
CA TRP A 402 -20.21 0.90 21.27
C TRP A 402 -20.46 2.41 21.13
N THR A 403 -19.55 3.10 20.47
CA THR A 403 -19.50 4.58 20.48
C THR A 403 -20.76 5.20 19.89
N TRP A 404 -21.16 4.78 18.68
CA TRP A 404 -22.36 5.30 18.01
C TRP A 404 -23.60 5.13 18.88
N LYS A 405 -23.81 3.94 19.46
CA LYS A 405 -24.97 3.67 20.33
C LYS A 405 -24.91 4.46 21.63
N THR A 406 -23.72 4.68 22.17
CA THR A 406 -23.52 5.52 23.36
C THR A 406 -23.93 6.96 23.09
N GLU A 407 -23.59 7.51 21.91
CA GLU A 407 -24.01 8.86 21.51
C GLU A 407 -25.51 8.96 21.27
N GLN A 408 -26.14 7.97 20.64
CA GLN A 408 -27.58 7.95 20.40
C GLN A 408 -28.38 7.86 21.70
N ASP A 409 -27.96 6.98 22.60
CA ASP A 409 -28.70 6.72 23.85
C ASP A 409 -28.32 7.68 24.99
N HIS A 410 -27.30 8.52 24.81
CA HIS A 410 -26.67 9.36 25.85
C HIS A 410 -26.29 8.55 27.11
N LYS A 411 -25.93 7.28 26.91
CA LYS A 411 -25.58 6.34 27.96
C LYS A 411 -24.49 5.38 27.43
N VAL A 412 -23.42 5.17 28.22
CA VAL A 412 -22.36 4.24 27.85
C VAL A 412 -22.95 2.87 27.57
N THR A 413 -22.81 2.44 26.33
CA THR A 413 -23.28 1.16 25.80
C THR A 413 -22.09 0.33 25.38
N PHE A 414 -22.11 -0.96 25.71
CA PHE A 414 -21.03 -1.89 25.40
C PHE A 414 -21.48 -2.92 24.36
N ARG A 415 -20.53 -3.34 23.53
CA ARG A 415 -20.65 -4.51 22.67
C ARG A 415 -19.65 -5.59 23.08
N THR A 416 -19.86 -6.82 22.63
CA THR A 416 -18.83 -7.88 22.69
C THR A 416 -17.77 -7.58 21.64
N ARG A 417 -16.49 -7.79 21.96
CA ARG A 417 -15.41 -7.59 20.99
C ARG A 417 -15.66 -8.43 19.74
N LYS A 418 -15.91 -9.74 19.89
CA LYS A 418 -16.20 -10.63 18.77
C LYS A 418 -16.98 -11.87 19.20
N SER A 419 -18.00 -12.23 18.46
CA SER A 419 -18.79 -13.45 18.61
C SER A 419 -18.34 -14.52 17.62
N LYS A 420 -18.42 -15.81 18.03
CA LYS A 420 -18.18 -16.94 17.12
C LYS A 420 -19.16 -16.89 15.94
N GLY A 421 -18.67 -17.07 14.73
CA GLY A 421 -19.42 -16.99 13.49
C GLY A 421 -19.47 -15.60 12.86
N ALA A 422 -19.29 -14.53 13.64
CA ALA A 422 -19.07 -13.21 13.06
C ALA A 422 -17.65 -13.12 12.50
N VAL A 423 -17.50 -12.51 11.34
CA VAL A 423 -16.18 -12.14 10.80
C VAL A 423 -15.78 -10.81 11.41
N PRO A 424 -14.56 -10.66 11.93
CA PRO A 424 -14.14 -9.39 12.52
C PRO A 424 -13.97 -8.30 11.46
N HIS A 425 -14.17 -7.06 11.87
CA HIS A 425 -13.90 -5.89 11.03
C HIS A 425 -12.41 -5.81 10.64
N ASP A 426 -11.51 -6.05 11.60
CA ASP A 426 -10.07 -5.94 11.45
C ASP A 426 -9.32 -7.05 12.20
N LEU A 427 -8.06 -7.26 11.85
CA LEU A 427 -7.15 -8.20 12.53
C LEU A 427 -6.43 -7.57 13.73
N GLY A 428 -6.93 -6.44 14.26
CA GLY A 428 -6.37 -5.72 15.39
C GLY A 428 -5.55 -4.50 14.99
N ALA A 429 -5.01 -3.81 15.99
CA ALA A 429 -4.27 -2.57 15.82
C ALA A 429 -2.91 -2.61 16.53
N PRO A 430 -1.92 -1.81 16.08
CA PRO A 430 -0.54 -1.86 16.59
C PRO A 430 -0.39 -1.59 18.09
N GLU A 431 -1.31 -0.83 18.69
CA GLU A 431 -1.29 -0.48 20.11
C GLU A 431 -1.75 -1.60 21.04
N GLU A 432 -2.31 -2.67 20.50
CA GLU A 432 -2.70 -3.86 21.26
C GLU A 432 -1.83 -5.07 20.91
N ASP A 433 -2.45 -6.20 20.57
CA ASP A 433 -1.82 -7.44 20.17
C ASP A 433 -2.46 -7.95 18.88
N PRO A 434 -2.18 -7.29 17.74
CA PRO A 434 -2.81 -7.61 16.47
C PRO A 434 -2.57 -9.07 16.10
N PHE A 435 -3.51 -9.63 15.32
CA PHE A 435 -3.60 -11.03 14.90
C PHE A 435 -4.03 -12.00 16.02
N PHE A 436 -3.79 -11.66 17.29
CA PHE A 436 -4.27 -12.39 18.46
C PHE A 436 -5.51 -11.76 19.08
N LYS A 437 -5.56 -10.44 19.15
CA LYS A 437 -6.74 -9.63 19.44
C LYS A 437 -7.24 -8.99 18.16
N VAL A 438 -8.46 -9.29 17.75
CA VAL A 438 -9.07 -8.76 16.53
C VAL A 438 -10.21 -7.81 16.84
N ASN A 439 -10.77 -7.15 15.82
CA ASN A 439 -12.00 -6.36 15.94
C ASN A 439 -11.86 -5.15 16.88
N GLN A 440 -10.79 -4.36 16.67
CA GLN A 440 -10.48 -3.16 17.47
C GLN A 440 -11.46 -2.02 17.21
N PHE A 441 -11.97 -1.87 15.98
CA PHE A 441 -12.95 -0.85 15.65
C PHE A 441 -14.16 -0.88 16.60
N SER A 442 -14.52 0.26 17.18
CA SER A 442 -15.55 0.34 18.22
C SER A 442 -16.66 1.35 17.93
N TRP A 443 -16.63 2.04 16.78
CA TRP A 443 -17.70 2.96 16.41
C TRP A 443 -19.04 2.24 16.33
N GLN A 444 -19.10 1.10 15.63
CA GLN A 444 -20.27 0.26 15.50
C GLN A 444 -20.09 -1.11 16.18
N ASN A 445 -21.18 -1.87 16.33
CA ASN A 445 -21.11 -3.29 16.66
C ASN A 445 -20.95 -4.13 15.39
N THR A 446 -19.73 -4.40 15.04
CA THR A 446 -19.38 -5.08 13.78
C THR A 446 -19.79 -6.55 13.73
N ASP A 447 -20.09 -7.20 14.87
CA ASP A 447 -20.70 -8.52 14.90
C ASP A 447 -22.09 -8.55 14.21
N ASP A 448 -22.76 -7.40 14.15
CA ASP A 448 -24.08 -7.25 13.53
C ASP A 448 -24.03 -6.76 12.08
N TRP A 449 -22.83 -6.48 11.51
CA TRP A 449 -22.71 -6.02 10.14
C TRP A 449 -23.08 -7.11 9.13
N LYS A 450 -23.79 -6.71 8.06
CA LYS A 450 -24.34 -7.64 7.08
C LYS A 450 -23.43 -7.89 5.89
N ASP A 451 -22.33 -7.14 5.78
CA ASP A 451 -21.40 -7.23 4.65
C ASP A 451 -20.09 -7.97 4.97
N LEU A 452 -19.62 -7.95 6.23
CA LEU A 452 -18.32 -8.57 6.57
C LEU A 452 -18.26 -10.07 6.26
N ASN A 453 -19.27 -10.82 6.71
CA ASN A 453 -19.32 -12.27 6.51
C ASN A 453 -19.39 -12.64 5.02
N THR A 454 -20.17 -11.88 4.24
CA THR A 454 -20.30 -12.10 2.79
C THR A 454 -19.02 -11.76 2.06
N LYS A 455 -18.36 -10.67 2.42
CA LYS A 455 -17.07 -10.25 1.84
C LYS A 455 -15.97 -11.27 2.11
N PHE A 456 -15.91 -11.83 3.33
CA PHE A 456 -14.98 -12.91 3.65
C PHE A 456 -15.16 -14.11 2.70
N VAL A 457 -16.41 -14.60 2.54
CA VAL A 457 -16.72 -15.73 1.65
C VAL A 457 -16.30 -15.43 0.20
N LEU A 458 -16.58 -14.21 -0.25
CA LEU A 458 -16.25 -13.76 -1.60
C LEU A 458 -14.74 -13.67 -1.82
N MET A 459 -13.97 -13.18 -0.84
CA MET A 459 -12.52 -13.11 -0.94
C MET A 459 -11.87 -14.49 -0.90
N VAL A 460 -12.36 -15.42 -0.08
CA VAL A 460 -11.90 -16.83 -0.12
C VAL A 460 -12.12 -17.43 -1.51
N TYR A 461 -13.30 -17.24 -2.10
CA TYR A 461 -13.56 -17.74 -3.45
C TYR A 461 -12.71 -17.04 -4.53
N ARG A 462 -12.54 -15.73 -4.42
CA ARG A 462 -11.69 -14.93 -5.32
C ARG A 462 -10.26 -15.47 -5.34
N ASP A 463 -9.67 -15.73 -4.19
CA ASP A 463 -8.28 -16.19 -4.08
C ASP A 463 -8.11 -17.57 -4.72
N TYR A 464 -9.10 -18.45 -4.55
CA TYR A 464 -9.13 -19.73 -5.25
C TYR A 464 -9.20 -19.54 -6.78
N VAL A 465 -10.02 -18.61 -7.27
CA VAL A 465 -10.19 -18.35 -8.70
C VAL A 465 -8.91 -17.80 -9.32
N PHE A 466 -8.33 -16.76 -8.70
CA PHE A 466 -7.14 -16.08 -9.25
C PHE A 466 -5.85 -16.87 -9.09
N THR A 467 -5.85 -17.94 -8.29
CA THR A 467 -4.75 -18.93 -8.23
C THR A 467 -5.01 -20.15 -9.13
N GLY A 468 -5.86 -20.01 -10.14
CA GLY A 468 -6.08 -21.01 -11.19
C GLY A 468 -7.03 -22.14 -10.82
N ARG A 469 -7.83 -22.00 -9.77
CA ARG A 469 -8.83 -22.99 -9.30
C ARG A 469 -8.22 -24.36 -8.95
N THR A 470 -6.98 -24.40 -8.49
CA THR A 470 -6.24 -25.64 -8.20
C THR A 470 -6.04 -25.90 -6.71
N ASP A 471 -6.01 -24.87 -5.88
CA ASP A 471 -5.73 -24.98 -4.45
C ASP A 471 -6.97 -25.38 -3.64
N THR A 472 -7.40 -26.63 -3.81
CA THR A 472 -8.52 -27.19 -3.02
C THR A 472 -8.17 -27.39 -1.54
N GLN A 473 -6.89 -27.39 -1.19
CA GLN A 473 -6.47 -27.46 0.21
C GLN A 473 -6.83 -26.16 0.94
N PHE A 474 -6.55 -25.02 0.34
CA PHE A 474 -6.98 -23.73 0.87
C PHE A 474 -8.49 -23.67 1.10
N LEU A 475 -9.28 -24.18 0.15
CA LEU A 475 -10.73 -24.27 0.33
C LEU A 475 -11.11 -25.19 1.51
N ARG A 476 -10.48 -26.36 1.66
CA ARG A 476 -10.76 -27.27 2.80
C ARG A 476 -10.43 -26.61 4.15
N GLU A 477 -9.37 -25.85 4.22
CA GLU A 477 -8.94 -25.14 5.43
C GLU A 477 -9.93 -24.03 5.82
N THR A 478 -10.49 -23.32 4.87
CA THR A 478 -11.39 -22.18 5.10
C THR A 478 -12.87 -22.54 5.13
N TRP A 479 -13.26 -23.70 4.57
CA TRP A 479 -14.66 -24.10 4.39
C TRP A 479 -15.49 -24.12 5.68
N PRO A 480 -15.01 -24.68 6.83
CA PRO A 480 -15.81 -24.66 8.06
C PRO A 480 -16.16 -23.22 8.52
N SER A 481 -15.27 -22.26 8.25
CA SER A 481 -15.47 -20.85 8.57
C SER A 481 -16.43 -20.19 7.59
N VAL A 482 -16.37 -20.54 6.32
CA VAL A 482 -17.31 -20.08 5.28
C VAL A 482 -18.74 -20.49 5.64
N GLU A 483 -18.96 -21.77 5.96
CA GLU A 483 -20.27 -22.26 6.34
C GLU A 483 -20.80 -21.57 7.61
N LEU A 484 -19.95 -21.47 8.64
CA LEU A 484 -20.33 -20.82 9.91
C LEU A 484 -20.64 -19.33 9.72
N ALA A 485 -19.87 -18.63 8.88
CA ALA A 485 -20.10 -17.21 8.59
C ALA A 485 -21.46 -16.98 7.88
N LEU A 486 -21.80 -17.83 6.91
CA LEU A 486 -23.09 -17.74 6.22
C LEU A 486 -24.27 -18.12 7.15
N ASP A 487 -24.11 -19.19 7.93
CA ASP A 487 -25.16 -19.58 8.90
C ASP A 487 -25.33 -18.53 10.01
N TYR A 488 -24.28 -17.80 10.37
CA TYR A 488 -24.37 -16.69 11.31
C TYR A 488 -25.25 -15.55 10.77
N LEU A 489 -25.10 -15.16 9.49
CA LEU A 489 -25.92 -14.13 8.87
C LEU A 489 -27.38 -14.54 8.69
N ARG A 490 -27.68 -15.83 8.52
CA ARG A 490 -29.06 -16.32 8.35
C ARG A 490 -29.96 -16.00 9.53
N LYS A 491 -29.43 -15.73 10.73
CA LYS A 491 -30.24 -15.31 11.89
C LYS A 491 -30.93 -13.94 11.68
N TYR A 492 -30.44 -13.17 10.71
CA TYR A 492 -31.00 -11.87 10.35
C TYR A 492 -32.04 -11.94 9.22
N ASP A 493 -32.26 -13.11 8.60
CA ASP A 493 -33.43 -13.39 7.73
C ASP A 493 -34.64 -13.63 8.62
N ARG A 494 -35.21 -12.56 9.20
CA ARG A 494 -36.27 -12.64 10.22
C ARG A 494 -37.65 -12.92 9.64
N ASN A 495 -37.86 -12.53 8.39
CA ASN A 495 -39.14 -12.71 7.70
C ASN A 495 -39.15 -14.01 6.85
N GLY A 496 -38.05 -14.73 6.75
CA GLY A 496 -37.91 -16.02 6.08
C GLY A 496 -37.89 -15.94 4.56
N ASP A 497 -37.56 -14.79 3.98
CA ASP A 497 -37.53 -14.60 2.53
C ASP A 497 -36.17 -14.91 1.88
N GLY A 498 -35.17 -15.22 2.70
CA GLY A 498 -33.85 -15.64 2.30
C GLY A 498 -32.79 -14.54 2.31
N ILE A 499 -33.14 -13.28 2.67
CA ILE A 499 -32.19 -12.16 2.68
C ILE A 499 -32.01 -11.66 4.14
N PRO A 500 -30.77 -11.54 4.64
CA PRO A 500 -30.52 -10.88 5.92
C PRO A 500 -30.96 -9.41 5.90
N GLU A 501 -31.74 -8.99 6.91
CA GLU A 501 -32.20 -7.61 7.05
C GLU A 501 -31.20 -6.79 7.88
N ASN A 502 -30.99 -5.53 7.49
CA ASN A 502 -30.30 -4.51 8.25
C ASN A 502 -31.15 -3.99 9.42
N ASP A 503 -30.51 -3.59 10.52
CA ASP A 503 -31.17 -3.39 11.80
C ASP A 503 -31.64 -1.95 12.10
N GLY A 504 -31.42 -1.01 11.16
CA GLY A 504 -31.83 0.38 11.31
C GLY A 504 -30.76 1.24 12.02
N PHE A 505 -29.52 0.79 12.00
CA PHE A 505 -28.33 1.56 12.27
C PHE A 505 -27.31 1.32 11.11
N PRO A 506 -26.16 1.99 11.08
CA PRO A 506 -25.15 1.75 10.04
C PRO A 506 -24.42 0.41 10.23
N ASP A 507 -25.04 -0.69 9.85
CA ASP A 507 -24.50 -2.07 10.02
C ASP A 507 -23.87 -2.64 8.74
N GLN A 508 -23.03 -1.82 8.12
CA GLN A 508 -22.28 -2.10 6.88
C GLN A 508 -21.08 -1.15 6.75
N THR A 509 -20.28 -1.28 5.68
CA THR A 509 -19.11 -0.42 5.39
C THR A 509 -19.39 1.09 5.43
N TYR A 510 -20.62 1.52 5.13
CA TYR A 510 -21.07 2.91 5.29
C TYR A 510 -21.52 3.12 6.75
N ASP A 511 -20.56 3.24 7.66
CA ASP A 511 -20.71 3.11 9.11
C ASP A 511 -21.38 4.32 9.83
N VAL A 512 -21.78 5.34 9.05
CA VAL A 512 -22.64 6.44 9.51
C VAL A 512 -23.91 6.62 8.66
N TRP A 513 -24.09 5.81 7.61
CA TRP A 513 -25.29 5.86 6.75
C TRP A 513 -26.30 4.77 7.16
N VAL A 514 -27.34 5.19 7.86
CA VAL A 514 -28.39 4.29 8.38
C VAL A 514 -29.04 3.48 7.27
N VAL A 515 -29.19 2.18 7.51
CA VAL A 515 -29.82 1.22 6.60
C VAL A 515 -30.80 0.33 7.35
N ARG A 516 -31.94 -0.01 6.73
CA ARG A 516 -32.99 -0.79 7.41
C ARG A 516 -33.70 -1.75 6.45
N GLY A 517 -33.94 -2.97 6.93
CA GLY A 517 -34.56 -4.02 6.14
C GLY A 517 -33.60 -4.56 5.08
N GLU A 518 -34.10 -5.07 3.99
CA GLU A 518 -33.26 -5.55 2.88
C GLU A 518 -32.65 -4.37 2.14
N SER A 519 -31.33 -4.44 1.86
CA SER A 519 -30.61 -3.38 1.14
C SER A 519 -30.01 -3.89 -0.16
N ALA A 520 -29.84 -3.00 -1.13
CA ALA A 520 -29.23 -3.36 -2.41
C ALA A 520 -27.79 -3.83 -2.24
N TYR A 521 -27.01 -3.12 -1.42
CA TYR A 521 -25.62 -3.42 -1.15
C TYR A 521 -25.43 -4.76 -0.43
N CYS A 522 -25.95 -4.91 0.79
CA CYS A 522 -25.79 -6.14 1.57
C CYS A 522 -26.50 -7.33 0.92
N GLY A 523 -27.70 -7.13 0.35
CA GLY A 523 -28.44 -8.18 -0.36
C GLY A 523 -27.72 -8.65 -1.62
N GLY A 524 -27.10 -7.74 -2.39
CA GLY A 524 -26.29 -8.09 -3.56
C GLY A 524 -25.05 -8.89 -3.18
N LEU A 525 -24.35 -8.50 -2.12
CA LEU A 525 -23.20 -9.25 -1.57
C LEU A 525 -23.62 -10.62 -1.04
N TRP A 526 -24.80 -10.73 -0.41
CA TRP A 526 -25.37 -11.99 0.04
C TRP A 526 -25.60 -12.95 -1.13
N LEU A 527 -26.23 -12.50 -2.23
CA LEU A 527 -26.44 -13.30 -3.43
C LEU A 527 -25.10 -13.81 -4.01
N ALA A 528 -24.11 -12.93 -4.11
CA ALA A 528 -22.78 -13.29 -4.59
C ALA A 528 -22.11 -14.34 -3.69
N ALA A 529 -22.18 -14.17 -2.36
CA ALA A 529 -21.60 -15.09 -1.39
C ALA A 529 -22.26 -16.49 -1.44
N LEU A 530 -23.56 -16.58 -1.65
CA LEU A 530 -24.26 -17.87 -1.84
C LEU A 530 -23.79 -18.58 -3.12
N ARG A 531 -23.60 -17.85 -4.23
CA ARG A 531 -23.01 -18.39 -5.46
C ARG A 531 -21.58 -18.85 -5.24
N ALA A 532 -20.78 -18.07 -4.53
CA ALA A 532 -19.41 -18.44 -4.18
C ALA A 532 -19.38 -19.74 -3.34
N ALA A 533 -20.24 -19.84 -2.32
CA ALA A 533 -20.33 -21.03 -1.47
C ALA A 533 -20.80 -22.26 -2.25
N GLU A 534 -21.74 -22.12 -3.19
CA GLU A 534 -22.16 -23.18 -4.10
C GLU A 534 -20.97 -23.70 -4.93
N GLU A 535 -20.18 -22.83 -5.52
CA GLU A 535 -19.01 -23.21 -6.31
C GLU A 535 -17.85 -23.78 -5.47
N ILE A 536 -17.65 -23.28 -4.23
CA ILE A 536 -16.71 -23.88 -3.27
C ILE A 536 -17.15 -25.31 -2.92
N ALA A 537 -18.42 -25.52 -2.57
CA ALA A 537 -18.97 -26.85 -2.26
C ALA A 537 -18.78 -27.82 -3.43
N LYS A 538 -19.02 -27.36 -4.65
CA LYS A 538 -18.79 -28.14 -5.87
C LYS A 538 -17.31 -28.49 -6.04
N ALA A 539 -16.37 -27.55 -5.82
CA ALA A 539 -14.94 -27.81 -5.89
C ALA A 539 -14.46 -28.82 -4.81
N LEU A 540 -15.14 -28.84 -3.66
CA LEU A 540 -14.88 -29.79 -2.56
C LEU A 540 -15.60 -31.11 -2.70
N ASN A 541 -16.43 -31.32 -3.73
CA ASN A 541 -17.30 -32.47 -3.95
C ASN A 541 -18.32 -32.70 -2.82
N ASP A 542 -18.92 -31.61 -2.31
CA ASP A 542 -20.03 -31.65 -1.33
C ASP A 542 -21.36 -31.28 -2.01
N PRO A 543 -22.08 -32.26 -2.59
CA PRO A 543 -23.34 -32.00 -3.28
C PRO A 543 -24.46 -31.55 -2.35
N THR A 544 -24.40 -31.87 -1.06
CA THR A 544 -25.41 -31.45 -0.07
C THR A 544 -25.29 -29.96 0.19
N ALA A 545 -24.09 -29.48 0.46
CA ALA A 545 -23.85 -28.05 0.63
C ALA A 545 -24.12 -27.28 -0.67
N GLN A 546 -23.73 -27.83 -1.82
CA GLN A 546 -23.99 -27.23 -3.13
C GLN A 546 -25.49 -27.02 -3.33
N ALA A 547 -26.34 -28.01 -3.11
CA ALA A 547 -27.78 -27.88 -3.24
C ALA A 547 -28.36 -26.88 -2.23
N LYS A 548 -27.91 -26.93 -0.96
CA LYS A 548 -28.31 -25.97 0.09
C LYS A 548 -28.13 -24.51 -0.36
N TYR A 549 -26.93 -24.18 -0.86
CA TYR A 549 -26.63 -22.81 -1.24
C TYR A 549 -27.28 -22.39 -2.55
N HIS A 550 -27.43 -23.32 -3.50
CA HIS A 550 -28.20 -23.08 -4.72
C HIS A 550 -29.66 -22.73 -4.42
N ASP A 551 -30.37 -23.55 -3.62
CA ASP A 551 -31.77 -23.34 -3.28
C ASP A 551 -31.96 -22.01 -2.53
N LEU A 552 -31.05 -21.69 -1.62
CA LEU A 552 -31.07 -20.43 -0.89
C LEU A 552 -30.82 -19.23 -1.83
N PHE A 553 -29.89 -19.35 -2.77
CA PHE A 553 -29.65 -18.33 -3.79
C PHE A 553 -30.89 -18.04 -4.63
N VAL A 554 -31.54 -19.06 -5.18
CA VAL A 554 -32.74 -18.91 -6.03
C VAL A 554 -33.86 -18.16 -5.27
N ARG A 555 -34.10 -18.54 -4.00
CA ARG A 555 -35.10 -17.89 -3.15
C ARG A 555 -34.71 -16.42 -2.86
N SER A 556 -33.49 -16.20 -2.44
CA SER A 556 -32.97 -14.85 -2.11
C SER A 556 -33.00 -13.93 -3.31
N GLN A 557 -32.62 -14.40 -4.52
CA GLN A 557 -32.63 -13.64 -5.75
C GLN A 557 -34.05 -13.15 -6.11
N ALA A 558 -35.03 -14.05 -6.01
CA ALA A 558 -36.42 -13.70 -6.29
C ALA A 558 -36.92 -12.60 -5.33
N SER A 559 -36.59 -12.70 -4.04
CA SER A 559 -36.94 -11.70 -3.02
C SER A 559 -36.22 -10.37 -3.24
N TYR A 560 -34.92 -10.42 -3.56
CA TYR A 560 -34.07 -9.26 -3.84
C TYR A 560 -34.64 -8.42 -5.00
N ILE A 561 -34.92 -9.05 -6.14
CA ILE A 561 -35.50 -8.37 -7.30
C ILE A 561 -36.88 -7.80 -6.98
N LYS A 562 -37.75 -8.59 -6.34
CA LYS A 562 -39.12 -8.17 -6.02
C LYS A 562 -39.16 -6.96 -5.08
N LYS A 563 -38.27 -6.87 -4.10
CA LYS A 563 -38.32 -5.84 -3.05
C LYS A 563 -37.56 -4.58 -3.43
N LEU A 564 -36.44 -4.72 -4.14
CA LEU A 564 -35.49 -3.63 -4.33
C LEU A 564 -35.51 -3.04 -5.76
N TRP A 565 -35.86 -3.82 -6.79
CA TRP A 565 -35.90 -3.30 -8.16
C TRP A 565 -37.12 -2.38 -8.36
N ASN A 566 -36.89 -1.12 -8.77
CA ASN A 566 -37.95 -0.14 -8.99
C ASN A 566 -38.26 0.13 -10.47
N GLY A 567 -37.65 -0.62 -11.41
CA GLY A 567 -37.78 -0.44 -12.85
C GLY A 567 -36.59 0.26 -13.52
N GLU A 568 -35.79 1.01 -12.77
CA GLU A 568 -34.63 1.77 -13.26
C GLU A 568 -33.33 1.41 -12.54
N TYR A 569 -33.38 1.21 -11.20
CA TYR A 569 -32.24 0.91 -10.35
C TYR A 569 -32.70 0.12 -9.10
N PHE A 570 -31.75 -0.38 -8.30
CA PHE A 570 -32.04 -1.02 -7.02
C PHE A 570 -32.09 0.04 -5.93
N ARG A 571 -33.21 0.07 -5.20
CA ARG A 571 -33.40 0.98 -4.04
C ARG A 571 -32.34 0.76 -3.01
N TYR A 572 -31.93 1.81 -2.29
CA TYR A 572 -30.96 1.73 -1.21
C TYR A 572 -31.33 0.64 -0.20
N ASP A 573 -32.57 0.71 0.35
CA ASP A 573 -33.12 -0.30 1.24
C ASP A 573 -34.67 -0.36 1.15
N THR A 574 -35.30 -1.15 2.06
CA THR A 574 -36.75 -1.28 2.09
C THR A 574 -37.42 -0.49 3.21
N GLY A 575 -36.67 0.05 4.19
CA GLY A 575 -37.28 0.55 5.43
C GLY A 575 -36.74 1.86 6.00
N SER A 576 -35.68 2.46 5.48
CA SER A 576 -35.17 3.75 5.95
C SER A 576 -35.76 4.94 5.19
N GLU A 577 -35.50 6.15 5.67
CA GLU A 577 -35.81 7.39 4.94
C GLU A 577 -35.00 7.56 3.64
N TYR A 578 -33.88 6.82 3.50
CA TYR A 578 -33.01 6.80 2.33
C TYR A 578 -33.43 5.79 1.25
N ARG A 579 -34.55 5.10 1.45
CA ARG A 579 -35.04 3.97 0.66
C ARG A 579 -34.90 4.14 -0.85
N ASP A 580 -35.31 5.28 -1.37
CA ASP A 580 -35.35 5.52 -2.81
C ASP A 580 -34.08 6.21 -3.35
N ASN A 581 -33.03 6.36 -2.52
CA ASN A 581 -31.77 6.95 -2.96
C ASN A 581 -31.03 6.04 -3.94
N ILE A 582 -30.28 6.67 -4.81
CA ILE A 582 -29.41 6.01 -5.78
C ILE A 582 -28.02 5.87 -5.15
N GLN A 583 -27.73 4.69 -4.63
CA GLN A 583 -26.41 4.37 -4.11
C GLN A 583 -25.48 4.01 -5.26
N ALA A 584 -24.28 4.59 -5.30
CA ALA A 584 -23.30 4.30 -6.36
C ALA A 584 -22.89 2.81 -6.35
N ASP A 585 -22.69 2.24 -5.17
CA ASP A 585 -22.18 0.88 -4.98
C ASP A 585 -23.28 -0.19 -4.81
N GLN A 586 -24.49 0.09 -5.27
CA GLN A 586 -25.64 -0.84 -5.15
C GLN A 586 -25.42 -2.20 -5.84
N LEU A 587 -24.43 -2.30 -6.74
CA LEU A 587 -24.09 -3.50 -7.50
C LEU A 587 -22.75 -4.13 -7.09
N ALA A 588 -22.24 -3.86 -5.88
CA ALA A 588 -20.96 -4.41 -5.40
C ALA A 588 -20.89 -5.95 -5.51
N GLY A 589 -21.97 -6.65 -5.14
CA GLY A 589 -22.05 -8.11 -5.29
C GLY A 589 -21.97 -8.55 -6.75
N GLN A 590 -22.65 -7.85 -7.66
CA GLN A 590 -22.63 -8.15 -9.09
C GLN A 590 -21.23 -7.91 -9.70
N TRP A 591 -20.57 -6.82 -9.34
CA TRP A 591 -19.18 -6.58 -9.72
C TRP A 591 -18.28 -7.75 -9.36
N TYR A 592 -18.35 -8.19 -8.11
CA TYR A 592 -17.52 -9.30 -7.63
C TYR A 592 -17.86 -10.63 -8.30
N ALA A 593 -19.15 -10.87 -8.57
CA ALA A 593 -19.59 -12.04 -9.30
C ALA A 593 -19.05 -12.10 -10.74
N HIS A 594 -19.05 -10.97 -11.45
CA HIS A 594 -18.44 -10.86 -12.78
C HIS A 594 -16.93 -11.14 -12.73
N MET A 595 -16.22 -10.48 -11.81
CA MET A 595 -14.77 -10.61 -11.66
C MET A 595 -14.34 -12.05 -11.37
N THR A 596 -15.13 -12.79 -10.58
CA THR A 596 -14.81 -14.16 -10.16
C THR A 596 -15.47 -15.26 -11.00
N GLY A 597 -16.25 -14.86 -12.02
CA GLY A 597 -16.92 -15.80 -12.95
C GLY A 597 -18.11 -16.55 -12.33
N LEU A 598 -18.79 -15.96 -11.34
CA LEU A 598 -20.03 -16.50 -10.74
C LEU A 598 -21.26 -16.23 -11.61
N GLY A 599 -21.14 -15.37 -12.63
CA GLY A 599 -22.23 -15.03 -13.54
C GLY A 599 -23.15 -13.93 -13.03
N ASP A 600 -24.35 -13.86 -13.61
CA ASP A 600 -25.31 -12.81 -13.35
C ASP A 600 -26.12 -13.09 -12.07
N LEU A 601 -26.08 -12.16 -11.12
CA LEU A 601 -26.94 -12.16 -9.93
C LEU A 601 -28.30 -11.54 -10.20
N VAL A 602 -28.38 -10.65 -11.17
CA VAL A 602 -29.60 -9.98 -11.64
C VAL A 602 -29.63 -10.02 -13.16
N LEU A 603 -30.79 -9.75 -13.77
CA LEU A 603 -30.88 -9.77 -15.23
C LEU A 603 -29.97 -8.69 -15.86
N PRO A 604 -29.28 -8.99 -16.97
CA PRO A 604 -28.37 -8.04 -17.63
C PRO A 604 -29.01 -6.67 -17.95
N ASP A 605 -30.29 -6.64 -18.32
CA ASP A 605 -31.02 -5.37 -18.57
C ASP A 605 -31.18 -4.55 -17.28
N MET A 606 -31.43 -5.19 -16.15
CA MET A 606 -31.50 -4.51 -14.83
C MET A 606 -30.14 -3.93 -14.44
N GLN A 607 -29.08 -4.72 -14.58
CA GLN A 607 -27.70 -4.27 -14.34
C GLN A 607 -27.37 -3.04 -15.18
N ARG A 608 -27.56 -3.12 -16.50
CA ARG A 608 -27.26 -2.02 -17.43
C ARG A 608 -28.06 -0.76 -17.14
N LYS A 609 -29.35 -0.88 -16.81
CA LYS A 609 -30.18 0.27 -16.41
C LYS A 609 -29.67 0.92 -15.14
N ALA A 610 -29.36 0.11 -14.12
CA ALA A 610 -28.83 0.61 -12.85
C ALA A 610 -27.46 1.31 -13.04
N LEU A 611 -26.54 0.74 -13.83
CA LEU A 611 -25.25 1.37 -14.13
C LEU A 611 -25.41 2.70 -14.87
N LYS A 612 -26.31 2.78 -15.85
CA LYS A 612 -26.60 4.04 -16.52
C LYS A 612 -27.22 5.07 -15.58
N LYS A 613 -28.10 4.64 -14.68
CA LYS A 613 -28.68 5.53 -13.67
C LYS A 613 -27.62 6.08 -12.72
N ILE A 614 -26.69 5.22 -12.24
CA ILE A 614 -25.54 5.64 -11.43
C ILE A 614 -24.68 6.65 -12.21
N PHE A 615 -24.32 6.34 -13.45
CA PHE A 615 -23.52 7.25 -14.28
C PHE A 615 -24.21 8.60 -14.46
N ASP A 616 -25.46 8.61 -14.88
CA ASP A 616 -26.19 9.84 -15.15
C ASP A 616 -26.38 10.71 -13.89
N PHE A 617 -26.58 10.09 -12.72
CA PHE A 617 -26.91 10.79 -11.48
C PHE A 617 -25.70 10.98 -10.58
N ASN A 618 -25.06 9.89 -10.13
CA ASN A 618 -23.99 9.95 -9.15
C ASN A 618 -22.67 10.49 -9.74
N VAL A 619 -22.47 10.39 -11.07
CA VAL A 619 -21.29 10.89 -11.76
C VAL A 619 -21.57 12.22 -12.46
N MET A 620 -22.48 12.23 -13.46
CA MET A 620 -22.65 13.38 -14.35
C MET A 620 -23.46 14.52 -13.72
N LYS A 621 -24.56 14.24 -13.00
CA LYS A 621 -25.32 15.30 -12.30
C LYS A 621 -24.60 15.83 -11.07
N PHE A 622 -23.80 14.99 -10.39
CA PHE A 622 -23.06 15.40 -9.20
C PHE A 622 -22.03 16.48 -9.52
N ALA A 623 -21.04 16.16 -10.34
CA ALA A 623 -19.92 17.07 -10.63
C ALA A 623 -19.51 17.07 -12.10
N LYS A 624 -20.46 16.86 -13.02
CA LYS A 624 -20.22 16.78 -14.47
C LYS A 624 -19.19 15.72 -14.87
N GLY A 625 -19.03 14.70 -14.03
CA GLY A 625 -18.07 13.63 -14.19
C GLY A 625 -16.63 13.99 -13.84
N GLU A 626 -16.38 15.11 -13.15
CA GLU A 626 -15.04 15.57 -12.80
C GLU A 626 -14.55 15.05 -11.44
N MET A 627 -15.42 14.41 -10.67
CA MET A 627 -15.08 13.98 -9.31
C MET A 627 -15.34 12.48 -9.03
N GLY A 628 -15.71 11.67 -10.04
CA GLY A 628 -16.10 10.28 -9.80
C GLY A 628 -17.55 10.15 -9.35
N ALA A 629 -17.90 9.07 -8.63
CA ALA A 629 -19.27 8.75 -8.24
C ALA A 629 -19.52 9.11 -6.76
N VAL A 630 -20.40 10.09 -6.51
CA VAL A 630 -20.87 10.35 -5.13
C VAL A 630 -21.64 9.14 -4.60
N ASN A 631 -21.46 8.81 -3.32
CA ASN A 631 -22.05 7.61 -2.73
C ASN A 631 -23.59 7.58 -2.83
N GLY A 632 -24.27 8.71 -2.60
CA GLY A 632 -25.73 8.80 -2.62
C GLY A 632 -26.26 9.99 -3.40
N MET A 633 -27.29 9.75 -4.22
CA MET A 633 -28.06 10.81 -4.92
C MET A 633 -29.55 10.61 -4.70
N ALA A 634 -30.29 11.72 -4.60
CA ALA A 634 -31.73 11.65 -4.59
C ALA A 634 -32.29 11.31 -5.99
N PRO A 635 -33.49 10.69 -6.08
CA PRO A 635 -34.12 10.35 -7.36
C PRO A 635 -34.40 11.53 -8.29
N ASP A 636 -34.54 12.74 -7.73
CA ASP A 636 -34.71 13.98 -8.50
C ASP A 636 -33.38 14.56 -9.01
N GLY A 637 -32.24 13.97 -8.60
CA GLY A 637 -30.90 14.40 -8.96
C GLY A 637 -30.32 15.49 -8.07
N SER A 638 -30.94 15.77 -6.92
CA SER A 638 -30.34 16.63 -5.90
C SER A 638 -29.31 15.86 -5.06
N ILE A 639 -28.31 16.60 -4.57
CA ILE A 639 -27.30 16.08 -3.62
C ILE A 639 -27.98 15.86 -2.27
N LEU A 640 -27.77 14.69 -1.67
CA LEU A 640 -28.36 14.36 -0.39
C LEU A 640 -27.79 15.25 0.72
N LYS A 641 -28.68 15.66 1.61
CA LYS A 641 -28.35 16.33 2.87
C LYS A 641 -28.50 15.29 3.98
N GLY A 642 -27.46 14.99 4.66
CA GLY A 642 -27.48 13.99 5.73
C GLY A 642 -26.13 13.90 6.39
N ASN A 643 -25.67 12.69 6.65
CA ASN A 643 -24.31 12.47 7.11
C ASN A 643 -23.29 12.71 5.97
N GLU A 644 -22.04 12.80 6.33
CA GLU A 644 -20.94 13.03 5.37
C GLU A 644 -20.87 11.93 4.31
N GLN A 645 -21.03 10.65 4.67
CA GLN A 645 -20.83 9.54 3.75
C GLN A 645 -21.79 9.54 2.55
N VAL A 646 -23.00 10.09 2.68
CA VAL A 646 -23.92 10.14 1.54
C VAL A 646 -23.48 11.12 0.46
N ARG A 647 -22.73 12.18 0.80
CA ARG A 647 -22.27 13.22 -0.12
C ARG A 647 -20.80 13.10 -0.51
N GLU A 648 -20.09 12.16 0.07
CA GLU A 648 -18.70 11.85 -0.28
C GLU A 648 -18.59 11.06 -1.59
N VAL A 649 -17.49 11.24 -2.28
CA VAL A 649 -16.98 10.31 -3.28
C VAL A 649 -15.97 9.41 -2.61
N TRP A 650 -16.24 8.12 -2.55
CA TRP A 650 -15.30 7.12 -2.08
C TRP A 650 -14.45 6.62 -3.25
N THR A 651 -13.14 6.77 -3.11
CA THR A 651 -12.18 6.55 -4.20
C THR A 651 -12.23 5.11 -4.73
N GLY A 652 -12.13 4.13 -3.83
CA GLY A 652 -12.11 2.72 -4.22
C GLY A 652 -13.46 2.17 -4.70
N THR A 653 -14.58 2.60 -4.10
CA THR A 653 -15.91 2.19 -4.57
C THR A 653 -16.20 2.76 -5.95
N THR A 654 -15.73 3.97 -6.25
CA THR A 654 -15.81 4.53 -7.61
C THR A 654 -15.08 3.67 -8.63
N PHE A 655 -13.88 3.16 -8.31
CA PHE A 655 -13.15 2.25 -9.20
C PHE A 655 -13.86 0.91 -9.40
N SER A 656 -14.51 0.34 -8.37
CA SER A 656 -15.28 -0.90 -8.51
C SER A 656 -16.53 -0.71 -9.38
N VAL A 657 -17.21 0.42 -9.26
CA VAL A 657 -18.33 0.78 -10.13
C VAL A 657 -17.87 0.94 -11.60
N ALA A 658 -16.74 1.63 -11.80
CA ALA A 658 -16.13 1.76 -13.12
C ALA A 658 -15.73 0.40 -13.72
N ALA A 659 -15.19 -0.51 -12.90
CA ALA A 659 -14.85 -1.86 -13.33
C ALA A 659 -16.07 -2.64 -13.84
N LEU A 660 -17.22 -2.56 -13.14
CA LEU A 660 -18.44 -3.19 -13.61
C LEU A 660 -19.01 -2.53 -14.87
N MET A 661 -18.90 -1.20 -15.00
CA MET A 661 -19.26 -0.49 -16.23
C MET A 661 -18.45 -1.00 -17.43
N LEU A 662 -17.12 -1.18 -17.26
CA LEU A 662 -16.26 -1.75 -18.31
C LEU A 662 -16.67 -3.18 -18.68
N ALA A 663 -16.97 -4.02 -17.70
CA ALA A 663 -17.41 -5.40 -17.92
C ALA A 663 -18.76 -5.46 -18.66
N ASP A 664 -19.65 -4.50 -18.41
CA ASP A 664 -20.94 -4.37 -19.10
C ASP A 664 -20.84 -3.73 -20.49
N GLY A 665 -19.61 -3.36 -20.93
CA GLY A 665 -19.36 -2.71 -22.22
C GLY A 665 -19.65 -1.20 -22.26
N LEU A 666 -19.89 -0.57 -21.11
CA LEU A 666 -20.03 0.87 -20.94
C LEU A 666 -18.64 1.50 -20.77
N LYS A 667 -17.83 1.44 -21.85
CA LYS A 667 -16.40 1.76 -21.80
C LYS A 667 -16.16 3.24 -21.48
N ASP A 668 -16.85 4.12 -22.16
CA ASP A 668 -16.65 5.57 -21.99
C ASP A 668 -17.14 6.02 -20.60
N GLU A 669 -18.27 5.48 -20.16
CA GLU A 669 -18.83 5.76 -18.84
C GLU A 669 -17.89 5.25 -17.72
N GLY A 670 -17.35 4.04 -17.87
CA GLY A 670 -16.40 3.46 -16.90
C GLY A 670 -15.13 4.29 -16.76
N TYR A 671 -14.47 4.61 -17.87
CA TYR A 671 -13.28 5.46 -17.81
C TYR A 671 -13.58 6.89 -17.35
N ARG A 672 -14.73 7.47 -17.71
CA ARG A 672 -15.11 8.80 -17.20
C ARG A 672 -15.33 8.79 -15.71
N THR A 673 -15.98 7.75 -15.17
CA THR A 673 -16.21 7.58 -13.73
C THR A 673 -14.89 7.49 -12.99
N ALA A 674 -13.97 6.63 -13.42
CA ALA A 674 -12.66 6.46 -12.79
C ALA A 674 -11.76 7.70 -12.95
N TRP A 675 -11.82 8.37 -14.11
CA TRP A 675 -11.03 9.57 -14.38
C TRP A 675 -11.35 10.69 -13.39
N GLY A 676 -12.60 10.84 -12.96
CA GLY A 676 -12.96 11.85 -11.96
C GLY A 676 -12.19 11.69 -10.65
N VAL A 677 -11.92 10.45 -10.20
CA VAL A 677 -11.09 10.19 -9.02
C VAL A 677 -9.63 10.58 -9.30
N TYR A 678 -9.08 10.15 -10.44
CA TYR A 678 -7.73 10.54 -10.84
C TYR A 678 -7.57 12.05 -10.92
N HIS A 679 -8.51 12.75 -11.53
CA HIS A 679 -8.52 14.21 -11.67
C HIS A 679 -8.46 14.93 -10.33
N VAL A 680 -9.23 14.47 -9.34
CA VAL A 680 -9.17 15.04 -7.99
C VAL A 680 -7.84 14.74 -7.32
N ILE A 681 -7.40 13.48 -7.30
CA ILE A 681 -6.21 13.06 -6.54
C ILE A 681 -4.93 13.68 -7.11
N TYR A 682 -4.76 13.65 -8.44
CA TYR A 682 -3.47 13.98 -9.07
C TYR A 682 -3.42 15.37 -9.70
N GLU A 683 -4.53 15.85 -10.27
CA GLU A 683 -4.51 17.08 -11.06
C GLU A 683 -5.02 18.30 -10.32
N THR A 684 -6.01 18.17 -9.43
CA THR A 684 -6.62 19.33 -8.75
C THR A 684 -6.21 19.48 -7.29
N GLN A 685 -6.19 18.40 -6.50
CA GLN A 685 -5.86 18.44 -5.07
C GLN A 685 -4.40 18.08 -4.79
N GLY A 686 -3.75 17.31 -5.67
CA GLY A 686 -2.35 16.96 -5.55
C GLY A 686 -2.02 16.08 -4.35
N TYR A 687 -2.85 15.10 -4.05
CA TYR A 687 -2.64 14.19 -2.91
C TYR A 687 -1.44 13.26 -3.10
N TRP A 688 -1.11 12.84 -4.28
CA TRP A 688 0.08 12.08 -4.70
C TRP A 688 0.61 11.11 -3.63
N PHE A 689 0.52 9.81 -3.80
CA PHE A 689 0.88 8.79 -2.80
C PHE A 689 0.24 9.00 -1.41
N ARG A 690 -0.89 9.71 -1.35
CA ARG A 690 -1.71 9.92 -0.17
C ARG A 690 -3.18 9.89 -0.54
N SER A 691 -3.56 9.01 -1.47
CA SER A 691 -4.94 8.88 -1.92
C SER A 691 -5.87 8.70 -0.71
N PRO A 692 -6.88 9.58 -0.56
CA PRO A 692 -7.76 9.56 0.60
C PRO A 692 -8.82 8.46 0.47
N GLU A 693 -9.46 8.13 1.58
CA GLU A 693 -10.68 7.33 1.56
C GLU A 693 -11.75 8.02 0.73
N ALA A 694 -12.01 9.27 1.05
CA ALA A 694 -13.12 10.05 0.57
C ALA A 694 -12.80 11.52 0.41
N TYR A 695 -13.57 12.20 -0.43
CA TYR A 695 -13.58 13.67 -0.52
C TYR A 695 -14.97 14.18 -0.90
N GLU A 696 -15.22 15.45 -0.59
CA GLU A 696 -16.44 16.19 -0.91
C GLU A 696 -16.18 17.28 -1.97
N MET A 697 -17.27 17.88 -2.50
CA MET A 697 -17.20 18.94 -3.53
C MET A 697 -16.44 20.19 -3.11
N ASP A 698 -16.40 20.48 -1.82
CA ASP A 698 -15.73 21.66 -1.26
C ASP A 698 -14.23 21.46 -0.99
N GLY A 699 -13.70 20.28 -1.30
CA GLY A 699 -12.30 19.92 -1.13
C GLY A 699 -11.97 19.31 0.23
N HIS A 700 -12.92 19.16 1.13
CA HIS A 700 -12.72 18.34 2.32
C HIS A 700 -12.40 16.90 1.92
N PHE A 701 -11.43 16.28 2.61
CA PHE A 701 -11.11 14.88 2.45
C PHE A 701 -11.03 14.19 3.81
N ARG A 702 -11.27 12.90 3.82
CA ARG A 702 -11.19 12.06 5.01
C ARG A 702 -10.17 10.96 4.82
N ALA A 703 -9.34 10.74 5.83
CA ALA A 703 -8.22 9.81 5.86
C ALA A 703 -7.29 9.92 4.64
N SER A 704 -6.01 9.83 4.82
CA SER A 704 -5.04 9.81 3.74
C SER A 704 -4.22 8.52 3.79
N MET A 705 -3.61 8.17 2.67
CA MET A 705 -2.87 6.89 2.54
C MET A 705 -3.80 5.71 2.84
N TYR A 706 -4.95 5.71 2.18
CA TYR A 706 -6.00 4.72 2.40
C TYR A 706 -5.87 3.52 1.45
N MET A 707 -6.20 2.30 1.90
CA MET A 707 -5.99 1.12 1.07
C MET A 707 -7.03 0.94 -0.05
N ARG A 708 -8.26 1.45 0.09
CA ARG A 708 -9.37 1.21 -0.85
C ARG A 708 -9.10 1.68 -2.29
N PRO A 709 -8.34 2.77 -2.56
CA PRO A 709 -8.00 3.18 -3.93
C PRO A 709 -7.25 2.15 -4.78
N ALA A 710 -6.56 1.18 -4.17
CA ALA A 710 -5.96 0.05 -4.89
C ALA A 710 -7.00 -0.79 -5.67
N ALA A 711 -8.31 -0.58 -5.43
CA ALA A 711 -9.41 -1.10 -6.25
C ALA A 711 -9.35 -0.69 -7.73
N ILE A 712 -8.53 0.26 -8.12
CA ILE A 712 -8.29 0.55 -9.55
C ILE A 712 -7.87 -0.72 -10.32
N TRP A 713 -7.18 -1.66 -9.67
CA TRP A 713 -6.81 -2.95 -10.26
C TRP A 713 -8.00 -3.87 -10.56
N ALA A 714 -9.17 -3.63 -9.94
CA ALA A 714 -10.39 -4.33 -10.30
C ALA A 714 -10.82 -4.06 -11.75
N MET A 715 -10.50 -2.88 -12.29
CA MET A 715 -10.78 -2.55 -13.69
C MET A 715 -9.99 -3.44 -14.68
N GLU A 716 -8.78 -3.89 -14.28
CA GLU A 716 -7.98 -4.86 -15.03
C GLU A 716 -8.48 -6.30 -14.86
N MET A 717 -9.03 -6.63 -13.69
CA MET A 717 -9.43 -7.98 -13.32
C MET A 717 -10.86 -8.32 -13.75
N THR A 718 -11.72 -7.31 -13.93
CA THR A 718 -13.13 -7.47 -14.29
C THR A 718 -13.38 -7.29 -15.80
N ALA A 719 -12.55 -6.47 -16.46
CA ALA A 719 -12.70 -6.25 -17.89
C ALA A 719 -12.45 -7.54 -18.71
N PRO A 720 -13.20 -7.80 -19.80
CA PRO A 720 -12.89 -8.91 -20.69
C PRO A 720 -11.46 -8.75 -21.24
N PRO A 721 -10.69 -9.86 -21.40
CA PRO A 721 -9.33 -9.80 -21.90
C PRO A 721 -9.29 -9.09 -23.26
N SER A 722 -8.39 -8.13 -23.43
CA SER A 722 -8.17 -7.49 -24.74
C SER A 722 -7.75 -8.58 -25.75
N ASN A 723 -8.20 -8.47 -27.01
CA ASN A 723 -7.88 -9.45 -28.06
C ASN A 723 -6.37 -9.66 -28.28
N ALA A 724 -5.51 -8.75 -27.78
CA ALA A 724 -4.06 -8.88 -27.79
C ALA A 724 -3.54 -9.92 -26.78
N ALA A 725 -4.19 -10.10 -25.61
CA ALA A 725 -3.81 -11.09 -24.62
C ALA A 725 -4.23 -12.53 -25.02
N ALA A 726 -5.30 -12.67 -25.79
CA ALA A 726 -5.75 -13.97 -26.32
C ALA A 726 -4.75 -14.58 -27.33
N SER A 727 -3.95 -13.77 -28.03
CA SER A 727 -2.93 -14.25 -28.97
C SER A 727 -1.61 -14.65 -28.30
N ALA A 728 -1.28 -14.12 -27.12
CA ALA A 728 -0.07 -14.45 -26.37
C ALA A 728 -0.19 -15.77 -25.59
N GLY A 729 -1.39 -16.07 -25.06
CA GLY A 729 -1.66 -17.35 -24.38
C GLY A 729 -1.69 -18.58 -25.29
N ALA A 730 -1.99 -18.40 -26.58
CA ALA A 730 -2.01 -19.47 -27.58
C ALA A 730 -0.60 -19.87 -28.12
N SER A 731 0.41 -19.03 -27.86
CA SER A 731 1.82 -19.27 -28.29
C SER A 731 2.67 -20.01 -27.25
N ALA A 732 2.22 -20.15 -26.01
CA ALA A 732 2.95 -20.83 -24.96
C ALA A 732 2.63 -22.32 -24.81
N THR A 733 1.75 -22.87 -25.66
CA THR A 733 1.35 -24.30 -25.68
C THR A 733 1.66 -24.98 -27.02
N LYS A 734 2.83 -24.69 -27.64
CA LYS A 734 3.39 -25.49 -28.72
C LYS A 734 4.85 -25.82 -28.45
#